data_2608b72ad4d18d503e9005c832ad42d8
#
_entry.id   2608b72ad4d18d503e9005c832ad42d8
#
_cell.length_a   1.000
_cell.length_b   1.000
_cell.length_c   1.000
_cell.angle_alpha   90.00
_cell.angle_beta   90.00
_cell.angle_gamma   90.00
#
_symmetry.space_group_name_H-M   'P 1'
#
loop_
_entity.id
_entity.type
_entity.pdbx_description
1 polymer ?
#
loop_
_entity_poly.entity_id
_entity_poly.type
_entity_poly.pdbx_seq_one_letter_code
_entity_poly.pdbx_strand_id
1 'polypeptide(L)'
;MELDQEKQNQEAAERCRALAQRIVRELAPRSVQVLEDSGLLEKAFCKMNTAVVQSAPELLVVTDPQWVSLPAIQAEKVLLVCAEYAGMADCAKQLAAQGFCRELAWKDRGKEQLTALFCRMAAPELPELEDGYEQQLDVLRERTLLAERTAAQQTAQLERLRSDLSLSRSHEQELEKTLNSVVNSTFWKASWPLRYLVSKCRQLWRTFPLFVFFATLRRVGFAGVMAQAKAKKEYKKLFPGKAMPADRFADVELLVKQAADQPAAPLISIVVPLYNTPHDFLVELLDSVQNQTYRNWELCMVDAGQDADVGALVQERARTDSRIRYRKLDSNEGIAGNTNQGFALATGDYIALLDHDDILHPCALWYVAEAIAKQGADFVYTDEVTFEGDIDHLTVYHFKPDYMLDNLRSNNYICHLSVFSAALLAKVGGDERAEFNGSQDYDLYLRLTEQAEKIVHIPHLLYYWRSSPASVASNISAKTYCLEAAMKALRAHYDRMGVPVDAVTMVPNTPGFYKTDYTITKPGRVSVLIPSCDHSGDLRVCVESIYRKTTYPDFEVIIIENNSKEPATFRCYEQLQKEHPDTLHVLTWQGTGFNYSALNNFGARAATGEYLLLLNNDTEVISPRWMEEMVMYAQQDRVGCVGAKLLYPDNTIQHAGIGFGFLTLAAHMHKNFPVGHPGYMGRLVYAQDVYAVTAACLMVRKDVYEQVNGLDESFAVAFNDVDFCVRVREAGYTNVFTPFAQLYHYESKSRGLDESPAKRKRFASEVERFQKRWAKQLAAGDPCMNPNFDLMKEDFSFDIKPLE
;
A
#
# COMPACT_ATOMS: atom_id res chain seq x y z
N MET A 1 -12.05 -48.82 18.16
CA MET A 1 -12.63 -49.05 16.83
C MET A 1 -14.09 -48.58 16.74
N GLU A 2 -15.05 -49.10 17.57
CA GLU A 2 -16.44 -48.60 17.50
C GLU A 2 -16.61 -47.12 17.87
N LEU A 3 -15.92 -46.60 18.86
CA LEU A 3 -15.93 -45.19 19.24
C LEU A 3 -15.33 -44.27 18.14
N ASP A 4 -14.32 -44.73 17.39
CA ASP A 4 -13.76 -43.98 16.29
C ASP A 4 -14.69 -43.96 15.07
N GLN A 5 -15.42 -45.01 14.86
CA GLN A 5 -16.39 -45.13 13.77
C GLN A 5 -17.64 -44.26 14.04
N GLU A 6 -18.12 -44.23 15.30
CA GLU A 6 -19.21 -43.32 15.68
C GLU A 6 -18.81 -41.84 15.53
N LYS A 7 -17.58 -41.47 15.92
CA LYS A 7 -17.08 -40.12 15.79
C LYS A 7 -16.94 -39.70 14.30
N GLN A 8 -16.42 -40.60 13.44
CA GLN A 8 -16.34 -40.37 12.00
C GLN A 8 -17.73 -40.21 11.38
N ASN A 9 -18.72 -41.06 11.79
CA ASN A 9 -20.09 -40.96 11.30
C ASN A 9 -20.77 -39.65 11.75
N GLN A 10 -20.49 -39.18 12.96
CA GLN A 10 -21.01 -37.93 13.48
C GLN A 10 -20.41 -36.71 12.76
N GLU A 11 -19.11 -36.72 12.52
CA GLU A 11 -18.44 -35.68 11.72
C GLU A 11 -18.94 -35.65 10.27
N ALA A 12 -19.18 -36.80 9.65
CA ALA A 12 -19.75 -36.89 8.29
C ALA A 12 -21.18 -36.32 8.25
N ALA A 13 -22.01 -36.64 9.24
CA ALA A 13 -23.35 -36.11 9.33
C ALA A 13 -23.40 -34.60 9.53
N GLU A 14 -22.44 -34.03 10.31
CA GLU A 14 -22.30 -32.57 10.47
C GLU A 14 -21.88 -31.90 9.19
N ARG A 15 -20.94 -32.47 8.42
CA ARG A 15 -20.50 -31.95 7.10
C ARG A 15 -21.65 -31.93 6.10
N CYS A 16 -22.41 -33.03 5.98
CA CYS A 16 -23.59 -33.08 5.09
C CYS A 16 -24.64 -32.03 5.49
N ARG A 17 -24.83 -31.80 6.78
CA ARG A 17 -25.78 -30.78 7.27
C ARG A 17 -25.31 -29.37 6.88
N ALA A 18 -24.02 -29.07 7.05
CA ALA A 18 -23.43 -27.80 6.69
C ALA A 18 -23.53 -27.54 5.17
N LEU A 19 -23.24 -28.54 4.36
CA LEU A 19 -23.36 -28.48 2.90
C LEU A 19 -24.81 -28.23 2.46
N ALA A 20 -25.75 -28.99 3.00
CA ALA A 20 -27.17 -28.83 2.68
C ALA A 20 -27.70 -27.44 3.08
N GLN A 21 -27.31 -26.92 4.26
CA GLN A 21 -27.64 -25.56 4.69
C GLN A 21 -27.10 -24.49 3.73
N ARG A 22 -25.88 -24.66 3.24
CA ARG A 22 -25.28 -23.76 2.27
C ARG A 22 -26.02 -23.80 0.94
N ILE A 23 -26.33 -24.98 0.40
CA ILE A 23 -27.07 -25.15 -0.85
C ILE A 23 -28.45 -24.47 -0.75
N VAL A 24 -29.21 -24.70 0.33
CA VAL A 24 -30.52 -24.07 0.51
C VAL A 24 -30.42 -22.57 0.64
N ARG A 25 -29.42 -22.05 1.33
CA ARG A 25 -29.21 -20.62 1.51
C ARG A 25 -28.79 -19.92 0.21
N GLU A 26 -27.90 -20.55 -0.58
CA GLU A 26 -27.32 -19.91 -1.77
C GLU A 26 -28.15 -20.12 -3.04
N LEU A 27 -28.78 -21.24 -3.19
CA LEU A 27 -29.52 -21.63 -4.40
C LEU A 27 -31.05 -21.65 -4.23
N ALA A 28 -31.55 -21.71 -2.98
CA ALA A 28 -32.97 -21.75 -2.64
C ALA A 28 -33.85 -22.71 -3.50
N PRO A 29 -33.39 -23.95 -3.76
CA PRO A 29 -34.11 -24.86 -4.66
C PRO A 29 -35.44 -25.31 -4.03
N ARG A 30 -36.49 -25.47 -4.86
CA ARG A 30 -37.80 -25.97 -4.44
C ARG A 30 -37.79 -27.48 -4.28
N SER A 31 -37.06 -28.19 -5.11
CA SER A 31 -36.89 -29.63 -5.08
C SER A 31 -35.44 -30.03 -5.40
N VAL A 32 -34.97 -31.07 -4.73
CA VAL A 32 -33.60 -31.58 -4.87
C VAL A 32 -33.64 -33.09 -5.06
N GLN A 33 -32.82 -33.61 -5.95
CA GLN A 33 -32.47 -35.02 -5.98
C GLN A 33 -30.99 -35.18 -5.60
N VAL A 34 -30.70 -36.11 -4.72
CA VAL A 34 -29.35 -36.39 -4.24
C VAL A 34 -28.90 -37.75 -4.70
N LEU A 35 -27.78 -37.85 -5.39
CA LEU A 35 -27.14 -39.09 -5.79
C LEU A 35 -25.87 -39.28 -4.94
N GLU A 36 -25.99 -40.03 -3.86
CA GLU A 36 -24.89 -40.35 -2.96
C GLU A 36 -25.11 -41.75 -2.32
N ASP A 37 -24.01 -42.40 -1.90
CA ASP A 37 -24.09 -43.74 -1.32
C ASP A 37 -24.49 -43.76 0.17
N SER A 38 -24.36 -42.64 0.91
CA SER A 38 -24.55 -42.62 2.36
C SER A 38 -25.94 -42.23 2.83
N GLY A 39 -26.77 -41.58 2.01
CA GLY A 39 -28.08 -41.05 2.37
C GLY A 39 -28.04 -39.94 3.46
N LEU A 40 -26.89 -39.48 3.86
CA LEU A 40 -26.72 -38.47 4.92
C LEU A 40 -27.12 -37.06 4.46
N LEU A 41 -26.80 -36.72 3.21
CA LEU A 41 -27.11 -35.43 2.62
C LEU A 41 -28.61 -35.33 2.31
N GLU A 42 -29.23 -36.42 1.80
CA GLU A 42 -30.67 -36.51 1.61
C GLU A 42 -31.44 -36.29 2.92
N LYS A 43 -31.03 -36.95 4.03
CA LYS A 43 -31.58 -36.72 5.35
C LYS A 43 -31.41 -35.30 5.86
N ALA A 44 -30.32 -34.65 5.49
CA ALA A 44 -30.08 -33.25 5.86
C ALA A 44 -31.03 -32.29 5.12
N PHE A 45 -31.30 -32.51 3.83
CA PHE A 45 -32.30 -31.73 3.06
C PHE A 45 -33.72 -31.92 3.61
N CYS A 46 -34.12 -33.17 3.92
CA CYS A 46 -35.43 -33.46 4.52
C CYS A 46 -35.63 -32.69 5.85
N LYS A 47 -34.59 -32.56 6.65
CA LYS A 47 -34.65 -31.79 7.91
C LYS A 47 -34.81 -30.27 7.74
N MET A 48 -34.54 -29.75 6.54
CA MET A 48 -34.67 -28.34 6.22
C MET A 48 -35.95 -28.01 5.44
N ASN A 49 -36.91 -28.92 5.38
CA ASN A 49 -38.16 -28.81 4.64
C ASN A 49 -37.96 -28.57 3.11
N THR A 50 -36.85 -29.00 2.56
CA THR A 50 -36.62 -29.01 1.14
C THR A 50 -37.15 -30.32 0.55
N ALA A 51 -37.98 -30.26 -0.50
CA ALA A 51 -38.53 -31.45 -1.11
C ALA A 51 -37.46 -32.27 -1.80
N VAL A 52 -37.30 -33.54 -1.37
CA VAL A 52 -36.44 -34.51 -2.04
C VAL A 52 -37.28 -35.36 -2.96
N VAL A 53 -36.98 -35.34 -4.24
CA VAL A 53 -37.76 -36.06 -5.30
C VAL A 53 -36.87 -36.99 -6.09
N GLN A 54 -37.51 -38.08 -6.64
CA GLN A 54 -36.77 -39.09 -7.43
C GLN A 54 -36.77 -38.82 -8.93
N SER A 55 -37.57 -37.86 -9.39
CA SER A 55 -37.70 -37.54 -10.83
C SER A 55 -37.91 -36.05 -11.08
N ALA A 56 -37.32 -35.53 -12.15
CA ALA A 56 -37.40 -34.15 -12.62
C ALA A 56 -37.19 -33.10 -11.50
N PRO A 57 -36.06 -33.13 -10.76
CA PRO A 57 -35.74 -32.14 -9.74
C PRO A 57 -35.35 -30.79 -10.33
N GLU A 58 -35.59 -29.71 -9.60
CA GLU A 58 -35.02 -28.40 -9.95
C GLU A 58 -33.50 -28.40 -9.82
N LEU A 59 -32.96 -29.07 -8.79
CA LEU A 59 -31.54 -29.23 -8.56
C LEU A 59 -31.16 -30.71 -8.31
N LEU A 60 -30.22 -31.21 -9.11
CA LEU A 60 -29.58 -32.51 -8.90
C LEU A 60 -28.22 -32.29 -8.19
N VAL A 61 -28.03 -32.90 -7.04
CA VAL A 61 -26.75 -32.89 -6.32
C VAL A 61 -26.03 -34.22 -6.50
N VAL A 62 -24.83 -34.17 -7.08
CA VAL A 62 -24.00 -35.35 -7.37
C VAL A 62 -22.72 -35.29 -6.56
N THR A 63 -22.51 -36.27 -5.71
CA THR A 63 -21.30 -36.39 -4.87
C THR A 63 -20.29 -37.38 -5.38
N ASP A 64 -20.69 -38.32 -6.27
CA ASP A 64 -19.83 -39.28 -6.94
C ASP A 64 -19.84 -39.04 -8.46
N PRO A 65 -18.67 -38.79 -9.08
CA PRO A 65 -18.54 -38.51 -10.51
C PRO A 65 -19.15 -39.57 -11.44
N GLN A 66 -19.13 -40.82 -11.06
CA GLN A 66 -19.68 -41.90 -11.91
C GLN A 66 -21.20 -41.78 -12.19
N TRP A 67 -21.94 -41.07 -11.37
CA TRP A 67 -23.38 -40.86 -11.57
C TRP A 67 -23.71 -39.88 -12.73
N VAL A 68 -22.74 -39.14 -13.23
CA VAL A 68 -22.91 -38.25 -14.40
C VAL A 68 -23.03 -39.03 -15.70
N SER A 69 -22.62 -40.29 -15.72
CA SER A 69 -22.67 -41.19 -16.88
C SER A 69 -24.11 -41.72 -17.18
N LEU A 70 -25.10 -41.38 -16.40
CA LEU A 70 -26.47 -41.82 -16.62
C LEU A 70 -27.10 -41.19 -17.88
N PRO A 71 -27.91 -41.93 -18.66
CA PRO A 71 -28.58 -41.39 -19.83
C PRO A 71 -29.62 -40.35 -19.43
N ALA A 72 -29.55 -39.16 -20.00
CA ALA A 72 -30.48 -38.08 -19.92
C ALA A 72 -30.81 -37.56 -18.51
N ILE A 73 -29.99 -36.62 -18.01
CA ILE A 73 -30.25 -35.89 -16.76
C ILE A 73 -31.46 -34.96 -16.95
N GLN A 74 -32.50 -35.15 -16.12
CA GLN A 74 -33.77 -34.40 -16.18
C GLN A 74 -33.80 -33.31 -15.08
N ALA A 75 -32.73 -32.59 -14.85
CA ALA A 75 -32.69 -31.46 -13.93
C ALA A 75 -32.42 -30.15 -14.68
N GLU A 76 -32.85 -29.02 -14.11
CA GLU A 76 -32.51 -27.70 -14.65
C GLU A 76 -31.09 -27.31 -14.21
N LYS A 77 -30.65 -27.73 -13.03
CA LYS A 77 -29.35 -27.45 -12.47
C LYS A 77 -28.71 -28.71 -11.92
N VAL A 78 -27.39 -28.82 -12.06
CA VAL A 78 -26.59 -29.92 -11.50
C VAL A 78 -25.47 -29.34 -10.65
N LEU A 79 -25.41 -29.72 -9.39
CA LEU A 79 -24.33 -29.37 -8.47
C LEU A 79 -23.39 -30.56 -8.30
N LEU A 80 -22.15 -30.42 -8.79
CA LEU A 80 -21.11 -31.42 -8.58
C LEU A 80 -20.31 -31.10 -7.33
N VAL A 81 -20.09 -32.07 -6.48
CA VAL A 81 -19.25 -32.03 -5.30
C VAL A 81 -18.22 -33.15 -5.41
N CYS A 82 -17.00 -32.84 -5.84
CA CYS A 82 -15.96 -33.84 -6.11
C CYS A 82 -14.76 -33.66 -5.18
N ALA A 83 -14.15 -34.75 -4.76
CA ALA A 83 -12.93 -34.75 -3.97
C ALA A 83 -11.69 -34.42 -4.80
N GLU A 84 -11.68 -34.73 -6.11
CA GLU A 84 -10.55 -34.55 -7.00
C GLU A 84 -10.91 -33.71 -8.25
N TYR A 85 -9.98 -32.86 -8.68
CA TYR A 85 -10.18 -31.97 -9.83
C TYR A 85 -10.34 -32.70 -11.16
N ALA A 86 -9.60 -33.82 -11.36
CA ALA A 86 -9.66 -34.62 -12.58
C ALA A 86 -11.07 -35.20 -12.82
N GLY A 87 -11.69 -35.70 -11.76
CA GLY A 87 -13.06 -36.22 -11.83
C GLY A 87 -14.09 -35.13 -12.19
N MET A 88 -13.92 -33.91 -11.70
CA MET A 88 -14.80 -32.79 -12.03
C MET A 88 -14.71 -32.39 -13.51
N ALA A 89 -13.50 -32.38 -14.09
CA ALA A 89 -13.30 -32.02 -15.51
C ALA A 89 -14.00 -33.00 -16.45
N ASP A 90 -13.94 -34.31 -16.18
CA ASP A 90 -14.61 -35.31 -16.98
C ASP A 90 -16.14 -35.26 -16.83
N CYS A 91 -16.63 -35.00 -15.64
CA CYS A 91 -18.05 -34.77 -15.40
C CYS A 91 -18.54 -33.51 -16.09
N ALA A 92 -17.76 -32.43 -16.11
CA ALA A 92 -18.11 -31.20 -16.81
C ALA A 92 -18.27 -31.42 -18.32
N LYS A 93 -17.41 -32.22 -18.96
CA LYS A 93 -17.52 -32.60 -20.37
C LYS A 93 -18.80 -33.39 -20.64
N GLN A 94 -19.12 -34.36 -19.78
CA GLN A 94 -20.32 -35.18 -19.92
C GLN A 94 -21.61 -34.32 -19.72
N LEU A 95 -21.61 -33.38 -18.82
CA LEU A 95 -22.72 -32.43 -18.62
C LEU A 95 -22.85 -31.47 -19.80
N ALA A 96 -21.75 -30.98 -20.35
CA ALA A 96 -21.78 -30.15 -21.56
C ALA A 96 -22.38 -30.89 -22.75
N ALA A 97 -22.02 -32.18 -22.93
CA ALA A 97 -22.62 -33.02 -23.95
C ALA A 97 -24.14 -33.22 -23.77
N GLN A 98 -24.66 -33.03 -22.59
CA GLN A 98 -26.08 -33.06 -22.27
C GLN A 98 -26.75 -31.66 -22.24
N GLY A 99 -26.08 -30.62 -22.70
CA GLY A 99 -26.58 -29.25 -22.81
C GLY A 99 -26.55 -28.43 -21.53
N PHE A 100 -25.58 -28.68 -20.63
CA PHE A 100 -25.38 -27.88 -19.43
C PHE A 100 -24.12 -27.03 -19.56
N CYS A 101 -24.19 -25.75 -19.12
CA CYS A 101 -23.03 -24.89 -18.97
C CYS A 101 -22.71 -24.65 -17.49
N ARG A 102 -21.43 -24.46 -17.21
CA ARG A 102 -20.98 -24.18 -15.86
C ARG A 102 -21.22 -22.70 -15.50
N GLU A 103 -22.07 -22.47 -14.49
CA GLU A 103 -22.39 -21.12 -14.02
C GLU A 103 -21.41 -20.63 -12.92
N LEU A 104 -21.09 -21.50 -11.95
CA LEU A 104 -20.23 -21.21 -10.82
C LEU A 104 -19.35 -22.40 -10.46
N ALA A 105 -18.12 -22.14 -10.00
CA ALA A 105 -17.29 -23.15 -9.37
C ALA A 105 -16.51 -22.54 -8.22
N TRP A 106 -16.41 -23.24 -7.09
CA TRP A 106 -15.65 -22.81 -5.93
C TRP A 106 -14.98 -23.97 -5.21
N LYS A 107 -13.87 -23.66 -4.53
CA LYS A 107 -13.14 -24.59 -3.68
C LYS A 107 -13.35 -24.22 -2.23
N ASP A 108 -13.69 -25.19 -1.40
CA ASP A 108 -13.84 -24.95 0.04
C ASP A 108 -12.44 -24.77 0.67
N ARG A 109 -12.20 -23.63 1.34
CA ARG A 109 -10.91 -23.34 1.99
C ARG A 109 -10.65 -24.35 3.10
N GLY A 110 -9.58 -25.14 2.96
CA GLY A 110 -9.17 -26.15 3.95
C GLY A 110 -9.68 -27.57 3.68
N LYS A 111 -10.38 -27.83 2.58
CA LYS A 111 -10.83 -29.17 2.16
C LYS A 111 -10.44 -29.41 0.70
N GLU A 112 -10.14 -30.64 0.37
CA GLU A 112 -9.84 -31.07 -1.01
C GLU A 112 -11.08 -31.17 -1.92
N GLN A 113 -12.23 -30.65 -1.49
CA GLN A 113 -13.49 -30.73 -2.24
C GLN A 113 -13.68 -29.54 -3.16
N LEU A 114 -13.99 -29.83 -4.42
CA LEU A 114 -14.40 -28.87 -5.44
C LEU A 114 -15.89 -28.96 -5.67
N THR A 115 -16.56 -27.82 -5.83
CA THR A 115 -17.99 -27.73 -6.09
C THR A 115 -18.24 -26.88 -7.32
N ALA A 116 -19.08 -27.33 -8.25
CA ALA A 116 -19.46 -26.57 -9.43
C ALA A 116 -20.95 -26.72 -9.73
N LEU A 117 -21.56 -25.59 -10.12
CA LEU A 117 -22.96 -25.52 -10.53
C LEU A 117 -23.05 -25.46 -12.05
N PHE A 118 -23.88 -26.31 -12.63
CA PHE A 118 -24.18 -26.34 -14.06
C PHE A 118 -25.66 -26.08 -14.30
N CYS A 119 -26.00 -25.24 -15.29
CA CYS A 119 -27.35 -24.94 -15.69
C CYS A 119 -27.63 -25.38 -17.12
N ARG A 120 -28.82 -25.85 -17.39
CA ARG A 120 -29.24 -26.26 -18.73
C ARG A 120 -29.39 -25.05 -19.63
N MET A 121 -28.83 -25.08 -20.82
CA MET A 121 -28.98 -24.07 -21.85
C MET A 121 -30.18 -24.38 -22.77
N ALA A 122 -30.90 -23.34 -23.18
CA ALA A 122 -31.85 -23.46 -24.28
C ALA A 122 -31.08 -23.61 -25.61
N ALA A 123 -31.29 -24.68 -26.35
CA ALA A 123 -30.64 -24.84 -27.65
C ALA A 123 -31.03 -23.69 -28.60
N PRO A 124 -30.11 -23.03 -29.34
CA PRO A 124 -29.20 -23.60 -30.33
C PRO A 124 -27.81 -22.95 -30.48
N GLU A 125 -26.99 -22.82 -29.43
CA GLU A 125 -25.69 -22.09 -29.49
C GLU A 125 -24.45 -22.97 -29.19
N LEU A 126 -24.56 -24.27 -29.40
CA LEU A 126 -23.52 -25.25 -29.03
C LEU A 126 -22.19 -25.20 -29.82
N PRO A 127 -22.10 -24.87 -31.13
CA PRO A 127 -20.85 -25.02 -31.87
C PRO A 127 -19.77 -23.96 -31.55
N GLU A 128 -20.13 -22.76 -31.14
CA GLU A 128 -19.15 -21.69 -30.83
C GLU A 128 -18.60 -21.77 -29.41
N LEU A 129 -19.15 -22.58 -28.54
CA LEU A 129 -18.77 -22.75 -27.14
C LEU A 129 -17.65 -23.77 -26.92
N GLU A 130 -17.46 -24.74 -27.82
CA GLU A 130 -16.42 -25.78 -27.67
C GLU A 130 -15.01 -25.21 -27.74
N ASP A 131 -14.74 -24.31 -28.68
CA ASP A 131 -13.43 -23.65 -28.81
C ASP A 131 -13.11 -22.70 -27.62
N GLY A 132 -14.11 -22.02 -27.09
CA GLY A 132 -13.98 -21.19 -25.91
C GLY A 132 -13.74 -21.96 -24.61
N TYR A 133 -14.26 -23.18 -24.52
CA TYR A 133 -14.08 -24.05 -23.36
C TYR A 133 -12.69 -24.70 -23.30
N GLU A 134 -12.12 -25.11 -24.42
CA GLU A 134 -10.75 -25.63 -24.45
C GLU A 134 -9.75 -24.55 -24.04
N GLN A 135 -9.91 -23.31 -24.52
CA GLN A 135 -9.06 -22.19 -24.10
C GLN A 135 -9.22 -21.87 -22.60
N GLN A 136 -10.43 -21.91 -22.05
CA GLN A 136 -10.64 -21.72 -20.62
C GLN A 136 -10.11 -22.87 -19.77
N LEU A 137 -10.18 -24.11 -20.26
CA LEU A 137 -9.60 -25.29 -19.60
C LEU A 137 -8.07 -25.21 -19.58
N ASP A 138 -7.45 -24.75 -20.65
CA ASP A 138 -6.00 -24.59 -20.70
C ASP A 138 -5.52 -23.45 -19.78
N VAL A 139 -6.23 -22.33 -19.71
CA VAL A 139 -5.98 -21.26 -18.72
C VAL A 139 -6.14 -21.78 -17.29
N LEU A 140 -7.13 -22.63 -17.03
CA LEU A 140 -7.34 -23.23 -15.72
C LEU A 140 -6.26 -24.29 -15.39
N ARG A 141 -5.81 -25.05 -16.37
CA ARG A 141 -4.68 -25.98 -16.21
C ARG A 141 -3.38 -25.24 -15.91
N GLU A 142 -3.10 -24.16 -16.62
CA GLU A 142 -1.93 -23.31 -16.35
C GLU A 142 -2.01 -22.66 -14.95
N ARG A 143 -3.20 -22.15 -14.55
CA ARG A 143 -3.40 -21.63 -13.20
C ARG A 143 -3.26 -22.68 -12.11
N THR A 144 -3.69 -23.91 -12.35
CA THR A 144 -3.53 -25.02 -11.41
C THR A 144 -2.06 -25.42 -11.28
N LEU A 145 -1.35 -25.56 -12.40
CA LEU A 145 0.08 -25.80 -12.44
C LEU A 145 0.89 -24.68 -11.76
N LEU A 146 0.48 -23.44 -11.94
CA LEU A 146 1.09 -22.28 -11.27
C LEU A 146 0.79 -22.30 -9.77
N ALA A 147 -0.44 -22.63 -9.37
CA ALA A 147 -0.83 -22.76 -7.97
C ALA A 147 -0.11 -23.91 -7.28
N GLU A 148 0.08 -25.04 -7.95
CA GLU A 148 0.85 -26.18 -7.44
C GLU A 148 2.34 -25.84 -7.29
N ARG A 149 2.93 -25.13 -8.26
CA ARG A 149 4.31 -24.63 -8.16
C ARG A 149 4.46 -23.63 -7.01
N THR A 150 3.51 -22.72 -6.86
CA THR A 150 3.48 -21.75 -5.76
C THR A 150 3.32 -22.44 -4.40
N ALA A 151 2.45 -23.45 -4.31
CA ALA A 151 2.28 -24.23 -3.08
C ALA A 151 3.54 -25.04 -2.74
N ALA A 152 4.21 -25.63 -3.74
CA ALA A 152 5.49 -26.33 -3.56
C ALA A 152 6.59 -25.37 -3.08
N GLN A 153 6.66 -24.16 -3.65
CA GLN A 153 7.61 -23.14 -3.22
C GLN A 153 7.32 -22.63 -1.79
N GLN A 154 6.05 -22.42 -1.46
CA GLN A 154 5.65 -22.04 -0.10
C GLN A 154 5.96 -23.16 0.91
N THR A 155 5.79 -24.42 0.53
CA THR A 155 6.15 -25.57 1.36
C THR A 155 7.66 -25.61 1.59
N ALA A 156 8.47 -25.42 0.55
CA ALA A 156 9.92 -25.35 0.67
C ALA A 156 10.40 -24.16 1.51
N GLN A 157 9.72 -23.03 1.41
CA GLN A 157 10.00 -21.85 2.23
C GLN A 157 9.62 -22.08 3.70
N LEU A 158 8.48 -22.74 3.96
CA LEU A 158 8.08 -23.14 5.31
C LEU A 158 9.07 -24.15 5.92
N GLU A 159 9.60 -25.06 5.13
CA GLU A 159 10.63 -25.99 5.61
C GLU A 159 11.94 -25.28 5.94
N ARG A 160 12.37 -24.31 5.13
CA ARG A 160 13.53 -23.44 5.44
C ARG A 160 13.29 -22.64 6.73
N LEU A 161 12.17 -21.97 6.87
CA LEU A 161 11.82 -21.22 8.07
C LEU A 161 11.73 -22.12 9.32
N ARG A 162 11.23 -23.36 9.17
CA ARG A 162 11.23 -24.36 10.26
C ARG A 162 12.66 -24.78 10.62
N SER A 163 13.53 -24.96 9.62
CA SER A 163 14.94 -25.26 9.84
C SER A 163 15.65 -24.12 10.56
N ASP A 164 15.45 -22.87 10.11
CA ASP A 164 16.02 -21.68 10.73
C ASP A 164 15.50 -21.46 12.17
N LEU A 165 14.21 -21.72 12.39
CA LEU A 165 13.62 -21.68 13.73
C LEU A 165 14.18 -22.79 14.64
N SER A 166 14.45 -23.97 14.10
CA SER A 166 15.07 -25.07 14.85
C SER A 166 16.52 -24.77 15.22
N LEU A 167 17.28 -24.14 14.31
CA LEU A 167 18.63 -23.62 14.56
C LEU A 167 18.62 -22.52 15.63
N SER A 168 17.71 -21.59 15.55
CA SER A 168 17.54 -20.51 16.53
C SER A 168 17.20 -21.05 17.92
N ARG A 169 16.27 -22.02 18.00
CA ARG A 169 15.96 -22.71 19.28
C ARG A 169 17.12 -23.51 19.83
N SER A 170 17.89 -24.12 18.96
CA SER A 170 19.12 -24.83 19.37
C SER A 170 20.16 -23.88 19.96
N HIS A 171 20.35 -22.71 19.34
CA HIS A 171 21.20 -21.63 19.84
C HIS A 171 20.70 -21.07 21.20
N GLU A 172 19.37 -20.86 21.30
CA GLU A 172 18.75 -20.40 22.54
C GLU A 172 18.96 -21.40 23.69
N GLN A 173 18.79 -22.70 23.43
CA GLN A 173 19.07 -23.76 24.41
C GLN A 173 20.54 -23.85 24.79
N GLU A 174 21.47 -23.59 23.87
CA GLU A 174 22.92 -23.56 24.12
C GLU A 174 23.30 -22.35 24.95
N LEU A 175 22.73 -21.18 24.66
CA LEU A 175 22.85 -19.97 25.47
C LEU A 175 22.25 -20.17 26.85
N GLU A 176 21.11 -20.82 26.98
CA GLU A 176 20.47 -21.12 28.26
C GLU A 176 21.28 -22.10 29.09
N LYS A 177 21.89 -23.15 28.48
CA LYS A 177 22.82 -24.06 29.14
C LYS A 177 24.09 -23.31 29.62
N THR A 178 24.60 -22.43 28.77
CA THR A 178 25.79 -21.61 29.11
C THR A 178 25.46 -20.64 30.24
N LEU A 179 24.32 -19.96 30.17
CA LEU A 179 23.86 -19.07 31.23
C LEU A 179 23.65 -19.83 32.54
N ASN A 180 23.01 -21.00 32.49
CA ASN A 180 22.77 -21.86 33.66
C ASN A 180 24.09 -22.37 34.26
N SER A 181 25.09 -22.69 33.42
CA SER A 181 26.38 -23.08 33.90
C SER A 181 27.11 -21.94 34.65
N VAL A 182 27.02 -20.72 34.09
CA VAL A 182 27.57 -19.52 34.71
C VAL A 182 26.86 -19.19 36.02
N VAL A 183 25.51 -19.20 36.00
CA VAL A 183 24.66 -18.88 37.17
C VAL A 183 24.83 -19.91 38.28
N ASN A 184 25.10 -21.18 37.95
CA ASN A 184 25.30 -22.26 38.90
C ASN A 184 26.76 -22.42 39.36
N SER A 185 27.71 -21.71 38.75
CA SER A 185 29.11 -21.74 39.13
C SER A 185 29.31 -21.27 40.59
N THR A 186 30.24 -21.89 41.27
CA THR A 186 30.58 -21.56 42.68
C THR A 186 30.97 -20.08 42.83
N PHE A 187 31.65 -19.53 41.82
CA PHE A 187 32.01 -18.12 41.79
C PHE A 187 30.79 -17.21 41.67
N TRP A 188 29.83 -17.58 40.84
CA TRP A 188 28.58 -16.81 40.66
C TRP A 188 27.73 -16.82 41.93
N LYS A 189 27.58 -17.96 42.56
CA LYS A 189 26.86 -18.12 43.85
C LYS A 189 27.56 -17.40 45.01
N ALA A 190 28.86 -17.46 45.10
CA ALA A 190 29.67 -16.77 46.12
C ALA A 190 29.63 -15.24 45.94
N SER A 191 29.47 -14.73 44.73
CA SER A 191 29.35 -13.29 44.44
C SER A 191 27.93 -12.72 44.57
N TRP A 192 26.94 -13.57 44.90
CA TRP A 192 25.54 -13.15 45.03
C TRP A 192 25.31 -12.00 46.02
N PRO A 193 25.87 -12.01 47.22
CA PRO A 193 25.67 -10.91 48.16
C PRO A 193 26.22 -9.58 47.62
N LEU A 194 27.38 -9.65 46.95
CA LEU A 194 28.03 -8.47 46.36
C LEU A 194 27.21 -7.90 45.20
N ARG A 195 26.66 -8.79 44.34
CA ARG A 195 25.78 -8.38 43.21
C ARG A 195 24.42 -7.87 43.68
N TYR A 196 23.83 -8.46 44.70
CA TYR A 196 22.62 -7.96 45.36
C TYR A 196 22.84 -6.57 45.92
N LEU A 197 23.98 -6.38 46.63
CA LEU A 197 24.34 -5.07 47.14
C LEU A 197 24.56 -4.06 46.00
N VAL A 198 25.27 -4.45 44.94
CA VAL A 198 25.49 -3.62 43.74
C VAL A 198 24.19 -3.31 43.00
N SER A 199 23.26 -4.29 42.89
CA SER A 199 21.96 -4.06 42.25
C SER A 199 21.08 -3.11 43.09
N LYS A 200 21.05 -3.30 44.42
CA LYS A 200 20.37 -2.39 45.36
C LYS A 200 21.00 -1.02 45.36
N CYS A 201 22.33 -0.95 45.35
CA CYS A 201 23.06 0.32 45.20
C CYS A 201 22.77 0.97 43.80
N ARG A 202 22.73 0.18 42.71
CA ARG A 202 22.32 0.69 41.37
C ARG A 202 20.88 1.23 41.35
N GLN A 203 19.96 0.54 42.03
CA GLN A 203 18.59 0.97 42.12
C GLN A 203 18.44 2.24 42.95
N LEU A 204 19.10 2.32 44.09
CA LEU A 204 19.23 3.51 44.91
C LEU A 204 20.02 4.63 44.22
N TRP A 205 21.09 4.30 43.46
CA TRP A 205 21.86 5.27 42.72
C TRP A 205 21.10 5.86 41.51
N ARG A 206 20.22 5.08 40.84
CA ARG A 206 19.39 5.61 39.75
C ARG A 206 18.38 6.66 40.21
N THR A 207 17.99 6.64 41.47
CA THR A 207 17.09 7.62 42.06
C THR A 207 17.81 8.77 42.77
N PHE A 208 19.14 8.68 42.91
CA PHE A 208 19.94 9.72 43.61
C PHE A 208 20.32 10.84 42.63
N PRO A 209 20.06 12.12 42.99
CA PRO A 209 20.35 13.26 42.10
C PRO A 209 21.77 13.32 41.56
N LEU A 210 22.76 12.83 42.37
CA LEU A 210 24.16 12.78 41.97
C LEU A 210 24.44 11.78 40.83
N PHE A 211 23.74 10.66 40.78
CA PHE A 211 23.97 9.67 39.71
C PHE A 211 23.38 10.16 38.37
N VAL A 212 22.18 10.72 38.38
CA VAL A 212 21.60 11.40 37.20
C VAL A 212 22.54 12.49 36.73
N PHE A 213 23.12 13.25 37.64
CA PHE A 213 24.13 14.27 37.33
C PHE A 213 25.37 13.69 36.66
N PHE A 214 25.96 12.61 37.19
CA PHE A 214 27.16 12.00 36.61
C PHE A 214 26.86 11.25 35.30
N ALA A 215 25.67 10.63 35.14
CA ALA A 215 25.28 9.99 33.91
C ALA A 215 25.06 11.04 32.80
N THR A 216 24.43 12.15 33.12
CA THR A 216 24.24 13.29 32.20
C THR A 216 25.56 13.95 31.88
N LEU A 217 26.43 14.14 32.90
CA LEU A 217 27.80 14.68 32.72
C LEU A 217 28.63 13.85 31.75
N ARG A 218 28.51 12.51 31.82
CA ARG A 218 29.21 11.60 30.91
C ARG A 218 28.66 11.64 29.49
N ARG A 219 27.34 11.90 29.32
CA ARG A 219 26.67 11.94 28.02
C ARG A 219 26.85 13.27 27.30
N VAL A 220 26.74 14.40 28.00
CA VAL A 220 26.70 15.75 27.39
C VAL A 220 27.80 16.70 27.91
N GLY A 221 28.67 16.25 28.78
CA GLY A 221 29.72 17.08 29.38
C GLY A 221 29.22 18.10 30.43
N PHE A 222 30.11 18.79 31.09
CA PHE A 222 29.76 19.72 32.15
C PHE A 222 28.97 20.93 31.64
N ALA A 223 29.32 21.44 30.46
CA ALA A 223 28.59 22.52 29.80
C ALA A 223 27.15 22.12 29.45
N GLY A 224 26.93 20.90 28.94
CA GLY A 224 25.59 20.37 28.63
C GLY A 224 24.74 20.18 29.88
N VAL A 225 25.34 19.70 31.01
CA VAL A 225 24.59 19.57 32.28
C VAL A 225 24.16 20.94 32.81
N MET A 226 25.01 21.94 32.69
CA MET A 226 24.67 23.31 33.08
C MET A 226 23.59 23.94 32.17
N ALA A 227 23.68 23.65 30.87
CA ALA A 227 22.64 24.09 29.90
C ALA A 227 21.30 23.47 30.24
N GLN A 228 21.24 22.14 30.47
CA GLN A 228 19.98 21.44 30.85
C GLN A 228 19.44 21.97 32.20
N ALA A 229 20.28 22.23 33.19
CA ALA A 229 19.82 22.78 34.45
C ALA A 229 19.25 24.20 34.29
N LYS A 230 19.88 25.02 33.43
CA LYS A 230 19.37 26.34 33.06
C LYS A 230 18.05 26.23 32.29
N ALA A 231 17.98 25.33 31.31
CA ALA A 231 16.75 25.07 30.54
C ALA A 231 15.60 24.61 31.44
N LYS A 232 15.85 23.69 32.38
CA LYS A 232 14.84 23.25 33.39
C LYS A 232 14.34 24.41 34.24
N LYS A 233 15.20 25.32 34.60
CA LYS A 233 14.82 26.52 35.39
C LYS A 233 13.98 27.49 34.56
N GLU A 234 14.34 27.72 33.31
CA GLU A 234 13.59 28.54 32.37
C GLU A 234 12.23 27.91 32.04
N TYR A 235 12.17 26.58 31.79
CA TYR A 235 10.92 25.85 31.56
C TYR A 235 9.93 26.06 32.71
N LYS A 236 10.37 25.91 33.98
CA LYS A 236 9.53 26.15 35.16
C LYS A 236 9.02 27.60 35.27
N LYS A 237 9.78 28.56 34.75
CA LYS A 237 9.31 29.99 34.71
C LYS A 237 8.28 30.20 33.61
N LEU A 238 8.47 29.58 32.46
CA LEU A 238 7.60 29.72 31.31
C LEU A 238 6.28 28.94 31.47
N PHE A 239 6.35 27.81 32.16
CA PHE A 239 5.21 26.90 32.39
C PHE A 239 5.03 26.63 33.91
N PRO A 240 4.63 27.60 34.72
CA PRO A 240 4.50 27.42 36.16
C PRO A 240 3.42 26.40 36.50
N GLY A 241 3.78 25.46 37.38
CA GLY A 241 2.86 24.41 37.83
C GLY A 241 2.68 23.22 36.88
N LYS A 242 3.29 23.22 35.69
CA LYS A 242 3.21 22.10 34.73
C LYS A 242 4.34 21.11 34.95
N ALA A 243 4.01 19.82 34.85
CA ALA A 243 5.00 18.77 34.79
C ALA A 243 5.89 18.96 33.56
N MET A 244 7.17 18.72 33.70
CA MET A 244 8.05 18.65 32.52
C MET A 244 7.68 17.44 31.68
N PRO A 245 7.58 17.57 30.34
CA PRO A 245 7.44 16.43 29.47
C PRO A 245 8.54 15.42 29.75
N ALA A 246 8.23 14.13 29.65
CA ALA A 246 9.24 13.10 29.72
C ALA A 246 10.27 13.30 28.59
N ASP A 247 11.55 12.95 28.85
CA ASP A 247 12.69 13.18 27.92
C ASP A 247 12.51 12.54 26.52
N ARG A 248 11.50 11.67 26.34
CA ARG A 248 11.15 11.00 25.10
C ARG A 248 10.44 11.87 24.05
N PHE A 249 9.85 13.01 24.45
CA PHE A 249 9.12 13.89 23.51
C PHE A 249 10.02 14.88 22.78
N ALA A 250 10.88 15.54 23.52
CA ALA A 250 11.82 16.49 22.97
C ALA A 250 12.92 16.79 23.98
N ASP A 251 14.06 17.30 23.52
CA ASP A 251 15.05 17.90 24.41
C ASP A 251 14.42 19.11 25.12
N VAL A 252 14.61 19.17 26.44
CA VAL A 252 14.11 20.29 27.27
C VAL A 252 14.64 21.63 26.76
N GLU A 253 15.83 21.65 26.21
CA GLU A 253 16.46 22.85 25.65
C GLU A 253 15.68 23.35 24.44
N LEU A 254 15.26 22.45 23.54
CA LEU A 254 14.38 22.77 22.41
C LEU A 254 13.02 23.32 22.86
N LEU A 255 12.38 22.69 23.86
CA LEU A 255 11.09 23.16 24.39
C LEU A 255 11.19 24.59 24.95
N VAL A 256 12.28 24.89 25.66
CA VAL A 256 12.53 26.24 26.20
C VAL A 256 12.82 27.25 25.09
N LYS A 257 13.62 26.86 24.09
CA LYS A 257 13.92 27.67 22.91
C LYS A 257 12.63 28.03 22.17
N GLN A 258 11.81 27.04 21.82
CA GLN A 258 10.56 27.25 21.12
C GLN A 258 9.53 28.06 21.92
N ALA A 259 9.43 27.84 23.24
CA ALA A 259 8.55 28.64 24.09
C ALA A 259 8.98 30.11 24.20
N ALA A 260 10.27 30.43 24.03
CA ALA A 260 10.82 31.77 24.02
C ALA A 260 10.74 32.41 22.62
N ASP A 261 10.97 31.65 21.57
CA ASP A 261 10.98 32.10 20.18
C ASP A 261 9.65 31.69 19.50
N GLN A 262 8.66 32.55 19.66
CA GLN A 262 7.31 32.30 19.12
C GLN A 262 7.24 32.76 17.67
N PRO A 263 6.87 31.85 16.70
CA PRO A 263 6.61 32.24 15.32
C PRO A 263 5.54 33.34 15.26
N ALA A 264 5.70 34.29 14.35
CA ALA A 264 4.68 35.30 14.06
C ALA A 264 3.57 34.68 13.19
N ALA A 265 2.79 33.80 13.80
CA ALA A 265 1.69 33.10 13.17
C ALA A 265 0.35 33.43 13.84
N PRO A 266 -0.77 33.24 13.08
CA PRO A 266 -2.11 33.54 13.58
C PRO A 266 -2.58 32.54 14.66
N LEU A 267 -3.76 32.81 15.24
CA LEU A 267 -4.41 31.92 16.20
C LEU A 267 -4.79 30.59 15.54
N ILE A 268 -4.45 29.48 16.21
CA ILE A 268 -4.82 28.13 15.80
C ILE A 268 -5.94 27.62 16.72
N SER A 269 -7.10 27.30 16.14
CA SER A 269 -8.22 26.68 16.85
C SER A 269 -8.09 25.15 16.73
N ILE A 270 -7.87 24.46 17.82
CA ILE A 270 -7.84 23.00 17.89
C ILE A 270 -9.29 22.53 18.12
N VAL A 271 -9.85 21.79 17.17
CA VAL A 271 -11.23 21.30 17.22
C VAL A 271 -11.23 19.84 17.66
N VAL A 272 -11.96 19.55 18.73
CA VAL A 272 -12.07 18.20 19.32
C VAL A 272 -13.55 17.84 19.55
N PRO A 273 -14.13 16.97 18.71
CA PRO A 273 -15.44 16.41 18.98
C PRO A 273 -15.34 15.31 20.05
N LEU A 274 -16.08 15.45 21.16
CA LEU A 274 -16.13 14.48 22.26
C LEU A 274 -17.38 13.62 22.15
N TYR A 275 -17.20 12.30 22.24
CA TYR A 275 -18.31 11.36 22.34
C TYR A 275 -17.91 10.13 23.17
N ASN A 276 -18.49 10.01 24.36
CA ASN A 276 -18.20 8.94 25.32
C ASN A 276 -16.69 8.75 25.59
N THR A 277 -15.96 9.85 25.67
CA THR A 277 -14.50 9.88 25.84
C THR A 277 -14.11 9.31 27.20
N PRO A 278 -13.23 8.30 27.28
CA PRO A 278 -12.69 7.83 28.55
C PRO A 278 -11.98 8.95 29.30
N HIS A 279 -12.23 9.02 30.62
CA HIS A 279 -11.71 10.11 31.46
C HIS A 279 -10.17 10.26 31.37
N ASP A 280 -9.44 9.14 31.42
CA ASP A 280 -7.97 9.15 31.37
C ASP A 280 -7.45 9.68 30.03
N PHE A 281 -8.09 9.30 28.90
CA PHE A 281 -7.72 9.78 27.57
C PHE A 281 -7.96 11.29 27.45
N LEU A 282 -9.07 11.78 27.99
CA LEU A 282 -9.37 13.20 28.02
C LEU A 282 -8.34 13.99 28.82
N VAL A 283 -7.88 13.47 29.96
CA VAL A 283 -6.82 14.09 30.78
C VAL A 283 -5.52 14.19 29.97
N GLU A 284 -5.10 13.09 29.31
CA GLU A 284 -3.88 13.06 28.51
C GLU A 284 -3.95 14.01 27.32
N LEU A 285 -5.09 14.07 26.63
CA LEU A 285 -5.33 15.03 25.54
C LEU A 285 -5.21 16.47 26.04
N LEU A 286 -5.94 16.83 27.11
CA LEU A 286 -5.91 18.19 27.69
C LEU A 286 -4.50 18.59 28.11
N ASP A 287 -3.78 17.68 28.76
CA ASP A 287 -2.39 17.92 29.17
C ASP A 287 -1.48 18.12 27.94
N SER A 288 -1.66 17.35 26.87
CA SER A 288 -0.87 17.47 25.65
C SER A 288 -1.06 18.81 24.94
N VAL A 289 -2.30 19.30 24.88
CA VAL A 289 -2.62 20.62 24.29
C VAL A 289 -2.12 21.77 25.20
N GLN A 290 -2.35 21.68 26.49
CA GLN A 290 -1.91 22.72 27.44
C GLN A 290 -0.37 22.81 27.52
N ASN A 291 0.37 21.76 27.18
CA ASN A 291 1.82 21.69 27.16
C ASN A 291 2.45 22.10 25.81
N GLN A 292 1.67 22.57 24.85
CA GLN A 292 2.20 23.07 23.59
C GLN A 292 3.16 24.25 23.82
N THR A 293 4.31 24.21 23.14
CA THR A 293 5.32 25.28 23.19
C THR A 293 4.84 26.55 22.48
N TYR A 294 4.07 26.41 21.39
CA TYR A 294 3.35 27.53 20.79
C TYR A 294 2.19 27.95 21.66
N ARG A 295 2.00 29.27 21.82
CA ARG A 295 1.05 29.79 22.82
C ARG A 295 -0.24 30.33 22.25
N ASN A 296 -0.24 30.75 20.98
CA ASN A 296 -1.38 31.40 20.34
C ASN A 296 -2.35 30.35 19.76
N TRP A 297 -2.99 29.58 20.63
CA TRP A 297 -4.00 28.58 20.30
C TRP A 297 -5.24 28.73 21.18
N GLU A 298 -6.36 28.24 20.69
CA GLU A 298 -7.57 27.94 21.48
C GLU A 298 -7.97 26.46 21.26
N LEU A 299 -8.61 25.86 22.27
CA LEU A 299 -9.12 24.51 22.25
C LEU A 299 -10.64 24.54 22.24
N CYS A 300 -11.25 24.13 21.12
CA CYS A 300 -12.69 24.11 20.88
C CYS A 300 -13.23 22.72 21.08
N MET A 301 -13.77 22.39 22.25
CA MET A 301 -14.29 21.08 22.61
C MET A 301 -15.81 21.06 22.53
N VAL A 302 -16.34 20.14 21.73
CA VAL A 302 -17.78 19.96 21.52
C VAL A 302 -18.18 18.57 21.98
N ASP A 303 -19.07 18.48 22.99
CA ASP A 303 -19.41 17.23 23.65
C ASP A 303 -20.85 16.78 23.34
N ALA A 304 -20.93 15.68 22.60
CA ALA A 304 -22.19 14.99 22.27
C ALA A 304 -22.46 13.73 23.15
N GLY A 305 -21.55 13.40 24.09
CA GLY A 305 -21.66 12.26 25.00
C GLY A 305 -22.73 12.37 26.06
N GLN A 306 -22.95 11.30 26.81
CA GLN A 306 -23.92 11.28 27.91
C GLN A 306 -23.25 11.43 29.29
N ASP A 307 -21.91 11.29 29.36
CA ASP A 307 -21.18 11.35 30.61
C ASP A 307 -20.99 12.78 31.08
N ALA A 308 -21.57 13.12 32.23
CA ALA A 308 -21.47 14.45 32.83
C ALA A 308 -20.06 14.76 33.35
N ASP A 309 -19.26 13.75 33.72
CA ASP A 309 -17.92 13.93 34.27
C ASP A 309 -16.96 14.45 33.21
N VAL A 310 -17.15 14.09 31.94
CA VAL A 310 -16.41 14.62 30.77
C VAL A 310 -16.56 16.16 30.73
N GLY A 311 -17.79 16.64 30.75
CA GLY A 311 -18.05 18.09 30.72
C GLY A 311 -17.54 18.82 31.98
N ALA A 312 -17.66 18.20 33.16
CA ALA A 312 -17.16 18.75 34.41
C ALA A 312 -15.62 18.94 34.36
N LEU A 313 -14.90 17.94 33.90
CA LEU A 313 -13.44 17.98 33.75
C LEU A 313 -13.00 19.13 32.80
N VAL A 314 -13.61 19.19 31.59
CA VAL A 314 -13.26 20.27 30.64
C VAL A 314 -13.55 21.64 31.20
N GLN A 315 -14.70 21.84 31.88
CA GLN A 315 -15.05 23.12 32.52
C GLN A 315 -14.09 23.47 33.65
N GLU A 316 -13.61 22.50 34.43
CA GLU A 316 -12.60 22.74 35.46
C GLU A 316 -11.30 23.27 34.85
N ARG A 317 -10.81 22.64 33.76
CA ARG A 317 -9.62 23.11 33.03
C ARG A 317 -9.86 24.50 32.42
N ALA A 318 -11.03 24.75 31.86
CA ALA A 318 -11.38 26.07 31.29
C ALA A 318 -11.40 27.21 32.32
N ARG A 319 -11.68 26.94 33.58
CA ARG A 319 -11.58 27.95 34.66
C ARG A 319 -10.16 28.43 34.92
N THR A 320 -9.17 27.59 34.65
CA THR A 320 -7.74 27.89 34.84
C THR A 320 -7.03 28.30 33.57
N ASP A 321 -7.57 27.94 32.40
CA ASP A 321 -7.02 28.26 31.08
C ASP A 321 -8.13 28.77 30.15
N SER A 322 -8.22 30.07 29.97
CA SER A 322 -9.28 30.74 29.18
C SER A 322 -9.24 30.42 27.69
N ARG A 323 -8.18 29.78 27.21
CA ARG A 323 -8.06 29.28 25.81
C ARG A 323 -8.91 28.06 25.56
N ILE A 324 -9.39 27.35 26.60
CA ILE A 324 -10.26 26.18 26.50
C ILE A 324 -11.71 26.64 26.43
N ARG A 325 -12.38 26.32 25.35
CA ARG A 325 -13.79 26.60 25.08
C ARG A 325 -14.56 25.30 25.00
N TYR A 326 -15.68 25.22 25.69
CA TYR A 326 -16.50 24.05 25.78
C TYR A 326 -17.94 24.30 25.38
N ARG A 327 -18.52 23.41 24.58
CA ARG A 327 -19.95 23.41 24.23
C ARG A 327 -20.52 22.02 24.41
N LYS A 328 -21.56 21.89 25.24
CA LYS A 328 -22.39 20.67 25.32
C LYS A 328 -23.43 20.72 24.22
N LEU A 329 -23.59 19.63 23.46
CA LEU A 329 -24.66 19.49 22.49
C LEU A 329 -25.87 18.81 23.12
N ASP A 330 -27.06 19.11 22.62
CA ASP A 330 -28.32 18.54 23.05
C ASP A 330 -28.48 17.09 22.52
N SER A 331 -27.86 16.79 21.37
CA SER A 331 -27.87 15.47 20.74
C SER A 331 -26.58 15.21 19.98
N ASN A 332 -26.27 13.93 19.73
CA ASN A 332 -25.19 13.52 18.87
C ASN A 332 -25.59 13.66 17.38
N GLU A 333 -24.94 14.56 16.66
CA GLU A 333 -25.16 14.85 15.23
C GLU A 333 -24.27 13.97 14.31
N GLY A 334 -23.58 12.98 14.86
CA GLY A 334 -22.57 12.18 14.16
C GLY A 334 -21.23 12.89 14.10
N ILE A 335 -20.18 12.20 13.62
CA ILE A 335 -18.80 12.74 13.67
C ILE A 335 -18.69 14.07 12.90
N ALA A 336 -19.16 14.13 11.67
CA ALA A 336 -19.12 15.35 10.86
C ALA A 336 -19.95 16.49 11.48
N GLY A 337 -21.17 16.21 11.96
CA GLY A 337 -22.02 17.22 12.63
C GLY A 337 -21.36 17.78 13.89
N ASN A 338 -20.82 16.92 14.74
CA ASN A 338 -20.12 17.32 15.95
C ASN A 338 -18.85 18.14 15.63
N THR A 339 -18.07 17.74 14.62
CA THR A 339 -16.89 18.51 14.16
C THR A 339 -17.31 19.89 13.65
N ASN A 340 -18.40 20.00 12.89
CA ASN A 340 -18.93 21.26 12.37
C ASN A 340 -19.37 22.22 13.50
N GLN A 341 -19.90 21.70 14.61
CA GLN A 341 -20.16 22.49 15.81
C GLN A 341 -18.85 23.00 16.43
N GLY A 342 -17.77 22.26 16.31
CA GLY A 342 -16.41 22.68 16.67
C GLY A 342 -15.89 23.80 15.75
N PHE A 343 -16.08 23.70 14.45
CA PHE A 343 -15.75 24.76 13.49
C PHE A 343 -16.51 26.04 13.79
N ALA A 344 -17.80 25.94 14.13
CA ALA A 344 -18.62 27.08 14.53
C ALA A 344 -18.20 27.71 15.88
N LEU A 345 -17.47 26.99 16.72
CA LEU A 345 -16.91 27.49 17.97
C LEU A 345 -15.54 28.14 17.77
N ALA A 346 -14.79 27.73 16.74
CA ALA A 346 -13.46 28.21 16.42
C ALA A 346 -13.46 29.71 16.01
N THR A 347 -12.45 30.44 16.47
CA THR A 347 -12.26 31.87 16.13
C THR A 347 -10.88 32.13 15.52
N GLY A 348 -10.01 31.13 15.46
CA GLY A 348 -8.68 31.25 14.90
C GLY A 348 -8.69 31.35 13.38
N ASP A 349 -7.61 31.86 12.83
CA ASP A 349 -7.37 31.92 11.38
C ASP A 349 -7.02 30.55 10.80
N TYR A 350 -6.58 29.60 11.66
CA TYR A 350 -6.29 28.23 11.31
C TYR A 350 -7.01 27.25 12.22
N ILE A 351 -7.37 26.10 11.66
CA ILE A 351 -8.08 25.03 12.35
C ILE A 351 -7.21 23.77 12.31
N ALA A 352 -7.01 23.15 13.48
CA ALA A 352 -6.37 21.86 13.66
C ALA A 352 -7.41 20.82 14.07
N LEU A 353 -7.44 19.65 13.44
CA LEU A 353 -8.29 18.52 13.84
C LEU A 353 -7.52 17.62 14.81
N LEU A 354 -8.16 17.29 15.94
CA LEU A 354 -7.60 16.40 16.96
C LEU A 354 -8.70 15.47 17.47
N ASP A 355 -8.45 14.16 17.40
CA ASP A 355 -9.36 13.16 17.94
C ASP A 355 -9.32 13.12 19.47
N HIS A 356 -10.45 12.78 20.08
CA HIS A 356 -10.65 12.90 21.53
C HIS A 356 -9.87 11.88 22.38
N ASP A 357 -9.24 10.89 21.77
CA ASP A 357 -8.45 9.82 22.41
C ASP A 357 -6.95 9.90 22.11
N ASP A 358 -6.52 10.93 21.36
CA ASP A 358 -5.16 11.08 20.86
C ASP A 358 -4.34 12.13 21.64
N ILE A 359 -3.05 12.19 21.31
CA ILE A 359 -2.08 13.02 22.04
C ILE A 359 -1.25 13.83 21.02
N LEU A 360 -1.07 15.13 21.27
CA LEU A 360 -0.16 15.96 20.49
C LEU A 360 1.25 15.97 21.09
N HIS A 361 2.27 15.91 20.21
CA HIS A 361 3.64 16.21 20.62
C HIS A 361 3.74 17.68 21.13
N PRO A 362 4.50 17.99 22.20
CA PRO A 362 4.61 19.36 22.73
C PRO A 362 5.05 20.43 21.73
N CYS A 363 5.80 20.06 20.69
CA CYS A 363 6.26 20.95 19.63
C CYS A 363 5.29 21.06 18.44
N ALA A 364 4.18 20.34 18.41
CA ALA A 364 3.36 20.18 17.20
C ALA A 364 2.89 21.54 16.66
N LEU A 365 2.24 22.33 17.48
CA LEU A 365 1.74 23.64 17.04
C LEU A 365 2.85 24.65 16.73
N TRP A 366 4.04 24.50 17.32
CA TRP A 366 5.15 25.38 17.02
C TRP A 366 5.66 25.18 15.58
N TYR A 367 5.86 23.90 15.18
CA TYR A 367 6.27 23.59 13.81
C TYR A 367 5.19 23.96 12.78
N VAL A 368 3.92 23.77 13.12
CA VAL A 368 2.79 24.22 12.29
C VAL A 368 2.84 25.74 12.13
N ALA A 369 2.97 26.49 13.23
CA ALA A 369 3.05 27.94 13.21
C ALA A 369 4.27 28.45 12.43
N GLU A 370 5.41 27.75 12.53
CA GLU A 370 6.60 28.05 11.77
C GLU A 370 6.38 27.84 10.26
N ALA A 371 5.74 26.73 9.86
CA ALA A 371 5.41 26.46 8.46
C ALA A 371 4.47 27.54 7.88
N ILE A 372 3.47 27.96 8.66
CA ILE A 372 2.57 29.05 8.28
C ILE A 372 3.38 30.36 8.10
N ALA A 373 4.18 30.74 9.11
CA ALA A 373 4.90 32.01 9.13
C ALA A 373 5.99 32.10 8.05
N LYS A 374 6.74 31.02 7.83
CA LYS A 374 7.90 31.02 6.92
C LYS A 374 7.56 30.67 5.47
N GLN A 375 6.55 29.81 5.28
CA GLN A 375 6.24 29.25 3.95
C GLN A 375 4.90 29.72 3.40
N GLY A 376 4.08 30.40 4.21
CA GLY A 376 2.73 30.84 3.82
C GLY A 376 1.78 29.66 3.58
N ALA A 377 1.95 28.59 4.35
CA ALA A 377 1.12 27.41 4.21
C ALA A 377 -0.34 27.70 4.56
N ASP A 378 -1.28 27.29 3.70
CA ASP A 378 -2.72 27.33 3.97
C ASP A 378 -3.28 25.94 4.31
N PHE A 379 -2.52 24.88 4.03
CA PHE A 379 -2.75 23.53 4.54
C PHE A 379 -1.43 22.87 4.97
N VAL A 380 -1.40 22.36 6.20
CA VAL A 380 -0.24 21.70 6.81
C VAL A 380 -0.65 20.33 7.31
N TYR A 381 0.21 19.32 7.13
CA TYR A 381 0.06 18.03 7.78
C TYR A 381 1.41 17.49 8.28
N THR A 382 1.37 16.54 9.22
CA THR A 382 2.54 16.00 9.89
C THR A 382 2.63 14.49 9.78
N ASP A 383 3.78 13.92 10.15
CA ASP A 383 3.88 12.48 10.40
C ASP A 383 3.19 12.11 11.71
N GLU A 384 2.80 10.84 11.83
CA GLU A 384 2.12 10.29 12.99
C GLU A 384 2.70 8.94 13.40
N VAL A 385 2.44 8.56 14.63
CA VAL A 385 2.80 7.23 15.15
C VAL A 385 1.68 6.67 16.00
N THR A 386 1.36 5.39 15.82
CA THR A 386 0.38 4.74 16.68
C THR A 386 1.02 4.23 17.97
N PHE A 387 0.23 4.19 19.05
CA PHE A 387 0.65 3.63 20.34
C PHE A 387 -0.45 2.82 21.01
N GLU A 388 -0.06 1.86 21.85
CA GLU A 388 -0.98 1.01 22.61
C GLU A 388 -0.80 1.22 24.11
N GLY A 389 -1.90 1.44 24.81
CA GLY A 389 -1.90 1.68 26.27
C GLY A 389 -1.30 3.04 26.62
N ASP A 390 0.01 3.13 26.75
CA ASP A 390 0.73 4.37 26.98
C ASP A 390 1.71 4.71 25.85
N ILE A 391 2.13 5.96 25.82
CA ILE A 391 2.99 6.52 24.77
C ILE A 391 4.41 5.90 24.74
N ASP A 392 4.78 5.06 25.71
CA ASP A 392 6.03 4.29 25.69
C ASP A 392 5.96 3.09 24.74
N HIS A 393 4.76 2.68 24.32
CA HIS A 393 4.51 1.53 23.46
C HIS A 393 4.10 1.96 22.05
N LEU A 394 5.05 2.58 21.33
CA LEU A 394 4.86 2.96 19.92
C LEU A 394 4.84 1.71 19.04
N THR A 395 3.90 1.65 18.06
CA THR A 395 3.67 0.46 17.26
C THR A 395 3.92 0.70 15.76
N VAL A 396 3.17 1.59 15.11
CA VAL A 396 3.29 1.84 13.67
C VAL A 396 3.71 3.28 13.42
N TYR A 397 4.83 3.46 12.73
CA TYR A 397 5.34 4.77 12.31
C TYR A 397 4.82 5.07 10.91
N HIS A 398 4.07 6.16 10.77
CA HIS A 398 3.56 6.62 9.48
C HIS A 398 4.35 7.84 9.01
N PHE A 399 5.45 7.59 8.32
CA PHE A 399 6.25 8.59 7.63
C PHE A 399 5.65 8.85 6.25
N LYS A 400 5.14 10.05 6.06
CA LYS A 400 4.38 10.47 4.89
C LYS A 400 5.30 11.09 3.84
N PRO A 401 4.94 11.05 2.55
CA PRO A 401 5.59 11.88 1.54
C PRO A 401 5.11 13.34 1.65
N ASP A 402 5.74 14.25 0.93
CA ASP A 402 5.13 15.54 0.61
C ASP A 402 3.80 15.34 -0.13
N TYR A 403 3.06 16.41 -0.38
CA TYR A 403 1.76 16.29 -1.04
C TYR A 403 1.87 15.62 -2.41
N MET A 404 1.24 14.45 -2.54
CA MET A 404 1.21 13.61 -3.72
C MET A 404 -0.22 13.27 -4.09
N LEU A 405 -0.69 13.77 -5.23
CA LEU A 405 -2.09 13.67 -5.64
C LEU A 405 -2.54 12.23 -5.85
N ASP A 406 -1.73 11.40 -6.55
CA ASP A 406 -2.12 10.01 -6.83
C ASP A 406 -2.07 9.14 -5.57
N ASN A 407 -1.21 9.47 -4.61
CA ASN A 407 -1.22 8.86 -3.29
C ASN A 407 -2.53 9.19 -2.56
N LEU A 408 -2.94 10.48 -2.53
CA LEU A 408 -4.19 10.89 -1.88
C LEU A 408 -5.42 10.31 -2.58
N ARG A 409 -5.40 10.13 -3.89
CA ARG A 409 -6.45 9.45 -4.66
C ARG A 409 -6.51 7.95 -4.43
N SER A 410 -5.48 7.37 -3.83
CA SER A 410 -5.37 5.94 -3.56
C SER A 410 -5.58 5.57 -2.10
N ASN A 411 -5.37 6.50 -1.17
CA ASN A 411 -5.63 6.32 0.26
C ASN A 411 -5.61 7.67 1.00
N ASN A 412 -6.26 7.71 2.15
CA ASN A 412 -6.21 8.88 3.04
C ASN A 412 -4.91 8.87 3.86
N TYR A 413 -3.77 9.20 3.24
CA TYR A 413 -2.48 9.17 3.94
C TYR A 413 -2.22 10.42 4.79
N ILE A 414 -2.96 11.50 4.59
CA ILE A 414 -2.80 12.76 5.34
C ILE A 414 -3.18 12.57 6.80
N CYS A 415 -4.35 12.00 7.09
CA CYS A 415 -4.89 11.71 8.42
C CYS A 415 -4.57 12.80 9.46
N HIS A 416 -3.65 12.55 10.38
CA HIS A 416 -3.31 13.38 11.51
C HIS A 416 -1.81 13.78 11.48
N LEU A 417 -1.43 14.89 12.03
CA LEU A 417 -2.19 16.08 12.35
C LEU A 417 -2.45 16.85 11.05
N SER A 418 -3.66 17.32 10.83
CA SER A 418 -3.99 18.21 9.72
C SER A 418 -4.38 19.60 10.26
N VAL A 419 -3.83 20.66 9.64
CA VAL A 419 -4.12 22.05 10.00
C VAL A 419 -4.31 22.87 8.74
N PHE A 420 -5.40 23.61 8.65
CA PHE A 420 -5.75 24.39 7.46
C PHE A 420 -6.31 25.76 7.83
N SER A 421 -6.18 26.72 6.93
CA SER A 421 -6.70 28.06 7.18
C SER A 421 -8.24 28.07 7.19
N ALA A 422 -8.84 28.86 8.06
CA ALA A 422 -10.29 29.08 8.11
C ALA A 422 -10.81 29.63 6.76
N ALA A 423 -10.00 30.44 6.08
CA ALA A 423 -10.32 30.95 4.74
C ALA A 423 -10.39 29.83 3.71
N LEU A 424 -9.46 28.87 3.75
CA LEU A 424 -9.48 27.71 2.88
C LEU A 424 -10.69 26.81 3.18
N LEU A 425 -11.00 26.56 4.46
CA LEU A 425 -12.21 25.82 4.86
C LEU A 425 -13.48 26.50 4.30
N ALA A 426 -13.60 27.80 4.46
CA ALA A 426 -14.75 28.56 3.94
C ALA A 426 -14.87 28.47 2.41
N LYS A 427 -13.74 28.48 1.69
CA LYS A 427 -13.68 28.34 0.23
C LYS A 427 -14.21 26.99 -0.26
N VAL A 428 -14.12 25.93 0.54
CA VAL A 428 -14.56 24.58 0.19
C VAL A 428 -15.92 24.19 0.80
N GLY A 429 -16.68 25.12 1.35
CA GLY A 429 -18.01 24.91 1.89
C GLY A 429 -18.15 25.13 3.39
N GLY A 430 -17.05 25.17 4.12
CA GLY A 430 -17.01 25.51 5.55
C GLY A 430 -17.34 24.37 6.51
N ASP A 431 -17.49 23.13 6.01
CA ASP A 431 -17.99 22.00 6.81
C ASP A 431 -17.43 20.64 6.40
N GLU A 432 -17.52 19.68 7.31
CA GLU A 432 -17.53 18.26 7.00
C GLU A 432 -18.93 17.82 6.60
N ARG A 433 -19.02 16.93 5.62
CA ARG A 433 -20.30 16.50 5.06
C ARG A 433 -20.75 15.16 5.65
N ALA A 434 -21.91 15.15 6.31
CA ALA A 434 -22.45 13.97 7.01
C ALA A 434 -22.68 12.75 6.07
N GLU A 435 -22.85 12.97 4.77
CA GLU A 435 -23.00 11.90 3.78
C GLU A 435 -21.73 11.05 3.59
N PHE A 436 -20.59 11.51 4.13
CA PHE A 436 -19.30 10.83 4.15
C PHE A 436 -18.86 10.37 5.54
N ASN A 437 -19.78 10.32 6.51
CA ASN A 437 -19.46 9.86 7.86
C ASN A 437 -18.70 8.52 7.83
N GLY A 438 -17.58 8.47 8.56
CA GLY A 438 -16.60 7.38 8.56
C GLY A 438 -15.41 7.59 7.63
N SER A 439 -15.48 8.57 6.73
CA SER A 439 -14.40 9.10 5.90
C SER A 439 -14.65 10.58 5.56
N GLN A 440 -15.28 11.31 6.49
CA GLN A 440 -15.62 12.72 6.35
C GLN A 440 -14.37 13.61 6.27
N ASP A 441 -13.32 13.24 7.00
CA ASP A 441 -11.99 13.84 6.96
C ASP A 441 -11.35 13.68 5.58
N TYR A 442 -11.46 12.49 4.98
CA TYR A 442 -10.93 12.24 3.64
C TYR A 442 -11.63 13.10 2.57
N ASP A 443 -12.97 13.21 2.63
CA ASP A 443 -13.71 14.13 1.77
C ASP A 443 -13.26 15.58 1.98
N LEU A 444 -13.07 15.98 3.24
CA LEU A 444 -12.61 17.32 3.58
C LEU A 444 -11.20 17.58 3.01
N TYR A 445 -10.25 16.64 3.19
CA TYR A 445 -8.89 16.80 2.68
C TYR A 445 -8.83 16.83 1.16
N LEU A 446 -9.64 16.03 0.47
CA LEU A 446 -9.76 16.11 -0.98
C LEU A 446 -10.23 17.50 -1.42
N ARG A 447 -11.27 18.08 -0.80
CA ARG A 447 -11.76 19.42 -1.10
C ARG A 447 -10.74 20.51 -0.77
N LEU A 448 -10.08 20.42 0.39
CA LEU A 448 -9.05 21.37 0.80
C LEU A 448 -7.87 21.37 -0.17
N THR A 449 -7.34 20.19 -0.51
CA THR A 449 -6.20 20.06 -1.43
C THR A 449 -6.52 20.48 -2.87
N GLU A 450 -7.80 20.42 -3.31
CA GLU A 450 -8.26 20.96 -4.58
C GLU A 450 -8.12 22.49 -4.68
N GLN A 451 -8.14 23.20 -3.55
CA GLN A 451 -8.22 24.66 -3.47
C GLN A 451 -7.05 25.32 -2.73
N ALA A 452 -6.20 24.53 -2.08
CA ALA A 452 -5.05 25.02 -1.35
C ALA A 452 -4.01 25.65 -2.30
N GLU A 453 -3.44 26.77 -1.89
CA GLU A 453 -2.35 27.45 -2.63
C GLU A 453 -0.98 26.91 -2.21
N LYS A 454 -0.84 26.57 -0.93
CA LYS A 454 0.41 26.06 -0.39
C LYS A 454 0.20 24.96 0.65
N ILE A 455 0.39 23.72 0.23
CA ILE A 455 0.38 22.54 1.11
C ILE A 455 1.81 22.30 1.61
N VAL A 456 1.97 22.14 2.93
CA VAL A 456 3.28 21.85 3.55
C VAL A 456 3.18 20.60 4.40
N HIS A 457 4.07 19.66 4.14
CA HIS A 457 4.32 18.51 4.99
C HIS A 457 5.42 18.84 6.02
N ILE A 458 5.20 18.49 7.27
CA ILE A 458 6.20 18.55 8.33
C ILE A 458 6.64 17.13 8.66
N PRO A 459 7.83 16.69 8.25
CA PRO A 459 8.26 15.29 8.37
C PRO A 459 8.75 14.96 9.80
N HIS A 460 7.92 15.25 10.77
CA HIS A 460 8.15 14.98 12.18
C HIS A 460 6.95 14.26 12.79
N LEU A 461 7.21 13.29 13.69
CA LEU A 461 6.18 12.58 14.45
C LEU A 461 5.56 13.50 15.50
N LEU A 462 4.56 14.28 15.12
CA LEU A 462 3.94 15.31 15.97
C LEU A 462 2.56 14.93 16.47
N TYR A 463 2.04 13.78 16.04
CA TYR A 463 0.75 13.24 16.44
C TYR A 463 0.91 11.78 16.89
N TYR A 464 0.34 11.48 18.06
CA TYR A 464 0.33 10.15 18.65
C TYR A 464 -1.09 9.61 18.60
N TRP A 465 -1.31 8.66 17.71
CA TRP A 465 -2.60 8.04 17.45
C TRP A 465 -2.79 6.82 18.34
N ARG A 466 -3.81 6.86 19.21
CA ARG A 466 -4.10 5.77 20.14
C ARG A 466 -4.76 4.60 19.41
N SER A 467 -4.13 3.43 19.45
CA SER A 467 -4.73 2.19 18.99
C SER A 467 -5.59 1.61 20.10
N SER A 468 -6.89 1.50 19.84
CA SER A 468 -7.84 0.84 20.75
C SER A 468 -8.65 -0.20 19.99
N PRO A 469 -9.17 -1.28 20.65
CA PRO A 469 -10.02 -2.26 19.98
C PRO A 469 -11.32 -1.68 19.40
N ALA A 470 -11.72 -0.51 19.85
CA ALA A 470 -12.91 0.21 19.40
C ALA A 470 -12.63 1.15 18.22
N SER A 471 -11.35 1.48 17.94
CA SER A 471 -10.97 2.42 16.89
C SER A 471 -11.27 1.87 15.49
N VAL A 472 -11.45 2.78 14.52
CA VAL A 472 -11.65 2.41 13.10
C VAL A 472 -10.40 1.70 12.56
N ALA A 473 -9.23 2.16 12.97
CA ALA A 473 -7.94 1.64 12.52
C ALA A 473 -7.72 0.17 12.91
N SER A 474 -8.22 -0.27 14.07
CA SER A 474 -8.03 -1.65 14.55
C SER A 474 -8.92 -2.68 13.84
N ASN A 475 -10.04 -2.26 13.23
CA ASN A 475 -10.99 -3.17 12.58
C ASN A 475 -11.71 -2.54 11.38
N ILE A 476 -10.93 -2.01 10.44
CA ILE A 476 -11.47 -1.33 9.25
C ILE A 476 -12.32 -2.26 8.37
N SER A 477 -11.99 -3.56 8.32
CA SER A 477 -12.76 -4.55 7.54
C SER A 477 -14.15 -4.85 8.11
N ALA A 478 -14.39 -4.60 9.42
CA ALA A 478 -15.71 -4.73 10.03
C ALA A 478 -16.58 -3.48 9.83
N LYS A 479 -16.00 -2.36 9.41
CA LYS A 479 -16.68 -1.07 9.20
C LYS A 479 -16.77 -0.76 7.69
N THR A 480 -17.44 -1.61 6.93
CA THR A 480 -17.56 -1.48 5.45
C THR A 480 -18.13 -0.13 5.01
N TYR A 481 -18.96 0.51 5.83
CA TYR A 481 -19.52 1.83 5.53
C TYR A 481 -18.43 2.92 5.39
N CYS A 482 -17.33 2.83 6.14
CA CYS A 482 -16.20 3.76 6.00
C CYS A 482 -15.53 3.63 4.62
N LEU A 483 -15.35 2.38 4.15
CA LEU A 483 -14.76 2.11 2.84
C LEU A 483 -15.67 2.59 1.70
N GLU A 484 -16.97 2.43 1.85
CA GLU A 484 -17.97 2.93 0.89
C GLU A 484 -18.00 4.47 0.88
N ALA A 485 -17.93 5.11 2.06
CA ALA A 485 -17.87 6.56 2.18
C ALA A 485 -16.62 7.13 1.51
N ALA A 486 -15.46 6.48 1.68
CA ALA A 486 -14.21 6.89 1.04
C ALA A 486 -14.28 6.78 -0.50
N MET A 487 -14.82 5.67 -1.03
CA MET A 487 -15.02 5.54 -2.49
C MET A 487 -16.00 6.59 -3.02
N LYS A 488 -17.03 6.93 -2.24
CA LYS A 488 -17.99 8.00 -2.58
C LYS A 488 -17.29 9.37 -2.55
N ALA A 489 -16.42 9.63 -1.57
CA ALA A 489 -15.64 10.87 -1.50
C ALA A 489 -14.70 11.03 -2.70
N LEU A 490 -14.01 9.95 -3.11
CA LEU A 490 -13.19 9.94 -4.32
C LEU A 490 -14.00 10.23 -5.59
N ARG A 491 -15.16 9.60 -5.76
CA ARG A 491 -16.05 9.91 -6.91
C ARG A 491 -16.45 11.36 -6.92
N ALA A 492 -16.90 11.91 -5.78
CA ALA A 492 -17.25 13.31 -5.65
C ALA A 492 -16.06 14.25 -5.94
N HIS A 493 -14.83 13.85 -5.56
CA HIS A 493 -13.61 14.56 -5.94
C HIS A 493 -13.43 14.60 -7.47
N TYR A 494 -13.53 13.46 -8.14
CA TYR A 494 -13.38 13.38 -9.59
C TYR A 494 -14.46 14.20 -10.33
N ASP A 495 -15.70 14.16 -9.85
CA ASP A 495 -16.79 14.96 -10.38
C ASP A 495 -16.49 16.47 -10.28
N ARG A 496 -16.01 16.95 -9.12
CA ARG A 496 -15.63 18.37 -8.91
C ARG A 496 -14.46 18.79 -9.80
N MET A 497 -13.48 17.88 -9.99
CA MET A 497 -12.31 18.14 -10.81
C MET A 497 -12.55 17.95 -12.31
N GLY A 498 -13.75 17.50 -12.72
CA GLY A 498 -14.05 17.19 -14.10
C GLY A 498 -13.21 16.06 -14.68
N VAL A 499 -12.74 15.11 -13.82
CA VAL A 499 -11.93 13.97 -14.23
C VAL A 499 -12.83 12.76 -14.47
N PRO A 500 -13.01 12.30 -15.71
CA PRO A 500 -13.86 11.16 -16.00
C PRO A 500 -13.24 9.86 -15.48
N VAL A 501 -14.06 9.07 -14.76
CA VAL A 501 -13.67 7.78 -14.17
C VAL A 501 -14.75 6.74 -14.45
N ASP A 502 -14.35 5.54 -14.87
CA ASP A 502 -15.24 4.40 -15.09
C ASP A 502 -15.59 3.73 -13.74
N ALA A 503 -14.62 3.61 -12.84
CA ALA A 503 -14.83 3.01 -11.54
C ALA A 503 -13.84 3.53 -10.47
N VAL A 504 -14.31 3.54 -9.23
CA VAL A 504 -13.47 3.61 -8.03
C VAL A 504 -13.78 2.37 -7.21
N THR A 505 -12.77 1.55 -6.96
CA THR A 505 -12.91 0.25 -6.28
C THR A 505 -11.87 0.12 -5.16
N MET A 506 -12.17 -0.69 -4.18
CA MET A 506 -11.19 -1.07 -3.16
C MET A 506 -10.18 -2.06 -3.77
N VAL A 507 -8.91 -1.90 -3.46
CA VAL A 507 -7.88 -2.89 -3.84
C VAL A 507 -8.16 -4.21 -3.10
N PRO A 508 -8.21 -5.36 -3.80
CA PRO A 508 -8.55 -6.64 -3.17
C PRO A 508 -7.66 -6.98 -1.97
N ASN A 509 -8.27 -7.40 -0.87
CA ASN A 509 -7.62 -7.79 0.40
C ASN A 509 -6.79 -6.70 1.09
N THR A 510 -6.93 -5.45 0.70
CA THR A 510 -6.21 -4.30 1.28
C THR A 510 -7.20 -3.17 1.57
N PRO A 511 -7.98 -3.28 2.67
CA PRO A 511 -8.96 -2.26 3.03
C PRO A 511 -8.28 -0.91 3.29
N GLY A 512 -8.90 0.18 2.83
CA GLY A 512 -8.36 1.54 2.93
C GLY A 512 -7.49 1.97 1.76
N PHE A 513 -7.23 1.06 0.79
CA PHE A 513 -6.56 1.39 -0.47
C PHE A 513 -7.51 1.25 -1.64
N TYR A 514 -7.46 2.23 -2.55
CA TYR A 514 -8.40 2.37 -3.64
C TYR A 514 -7.69 2.36 -4.99
N LYS A 515 -8.36 1.76 -5.98
CA LYS A 515 -8.01 1.81 -7.38
C LYS A 515 -9.01 2.65 -8.13
N THR A 516 -8.54 3.58 -8.93
CA THR A 516 -9.35 4.35 -9.87
C THR A 516 -9.10 3.85 -11.29
N ASP A 517 -10.14 3.40 -11.96
CA ASP A 517 -10.14 3.17 -13.40
C ASP A 517 -10.54 4.49 -14.07
N TYR A 518 -9.58 5.25 -14.56
CA TYR A 518 -9.84 6.49 -15.31
C TYR A 518 -10.38 6.15 -16.70
N THR A 519 -11.43 6.84 -17.14
CA THR A 519 -11.91 6.73 -18.52
C THR A 519 -10.82 7.16 -19.49
N ILE A 520 -10.49 6.31 -20.46
CA ILE A 520 -9.54 6.67 -21.51
C ILE A 520 -10.25 7.57 -22.51
N THR A 521 -10.03 8.88 -22.37
CA THR A 521 -10.63 9.91 -23.24
C THR A 521 -9.72 10.32 -24.41
N LYS A 522 -8.44 9.98 -24.31
CA LYS A 522 -7.45 10.20 -25.37
C LYS A 522 -6.84 8.84 -25.78
N PRO A 523 -7.63 7.97 -26.49
CA PRO A 523 -7.15 6.67 -26.91
C PRO A 523 -6.22 6.83 -28.12
N GLY A 524 -4.96 7.14 -27.87
CA GLY A 524 -3.92 7.26 -28.88
C GLY A 524 -3.18 5.95 -29.09
N ARG A 525 -2.56 5.78 -30.26
CA ARG A 525 -1.69 4.64 -30.55
C ARG A 525 -0.51 4.58 -29.58
N VAL A 526 -0.17 3.37 -29.12
CA VAL A 526 1.02 3.10 -28.32
C VAL A 526 2.11 2.52 -29.20
N SER A 527 3.26 3.20 -29.32
CA SER A 527 4.45 2.67 -29.99
C SER A 527 5.37 2.02 -28.96
N VAL A 528 5.48 0.70 -29.00
CA VAL A 528 6.36 -0.10 -28.13
C VAL A 528 7.74 -0.15 -28.73
N LEU A 529 8.73 0.46 -28.08
CA LEU A 529 10.12 0.55 -28.54
C LEU A 529 10.96 -0.52 -27.84
N ILE A 530 11.48 -1.49 -28.60
CA ILE A 530 12.23 -2.62 -28.07
C ILE A 530 13.64 -2.66 -28.67
N PRO A 531 14.67 -2.10 -28.00
CA PRO A 531 16.06 -2.32 -28.40
C PRO A 531 16.42 -3.80 -28.29
N SER A 532 17.01 -4.37 -29.35
CA SER A 532 17.33 -5.79 -29.43
C SER A 532 18.70 -6.01 -30.05
N CYS A 533 19.44 -6.97 -29.47
CA CYS A 533 20.72 -7.45 -30.00
C CYS A 533 20.85 -8.94 -29.65
N ASP A 534 20.86 -9.80 -30.66
CA ASP A 534 20.87 -11.24 -30.47
C ASP A 534 19.79 -11.75 -29.49
N HIS A 535 19.96 -12.88 -28.77
CA HIS A 535 18.99 -13.39 -27.78
C HIS A 535 17.55 -13.52 -28.32
N SER A 536 17.42 -14.07 -29.54
CA SER A 536 16.13 -14.20 -30.25
C SER A 536 15.03 -14.93 -29.46
N GLY A 537 15.41 -15.83 -28.52
CA GLY A 537 14.45 -16.52 -27.65
C GLY A 537 13.74 -15.58 -26.66
N ASP A 538 14.48 -14.69 -26.01
CA ASP A 538 13.92 -13.74 -25.05
C ASP A 538 13.05 -12.71 -25.77
N LEU A 539 13.52 -12.19 -26.92
CA LEU A 539 12.75 -11.28 -27.77
C LEU A 539 11.42 -11.91 -28.21
N ARG A 540 11.43 -13.19 -28.63
CA ARG A 540 10.22 -13.89 -29.05
C ARG A 540 9.21 -13.99 -27.92
N VAL A 541 9.63 -14.38 -26.70
CA VAL A 541 8.76 -14.41 -25.51
C VAL A 541 8.17 -13.03 -25.22
N CYS A 542 9.00 -11.99 -25.30
CA CYS A 542 8.53 -10.62 -25.08
C CYS A 542 7.44 -10.23 -26.10
N VAL A 543 7.71 -10.33 -27.38
CA VAL A 543 6.79 -9.92 -28.45
C VAL A 543 5.53 -10.78 -28.47
N GLU A 544 5.64 -12.11 -28.40
CA GLU A 544 4.47 -12.99 -28.34
C GLU A 544 3.60 -12.72 -27.12
N SER A 545 4.19 -12.39 -25.95
CA SER A 545 3.42 -12.03 -24.77
C SER A 545 2.62 -10.74 -24.96
N ILE A 546 3.19 -9.75 -25.67
CA ILE A 546 2.49 -8.51 -26.00
C ILE A 546 1.28 -8.81 -26.88
N TYR A 547 1.45 -9.48 -28.01
CA TYR A 547 0.34 -9.76 -28.93
C TYR A 547 -0.73 -10.69 -28.35
N ARG A 548 -0.32 -11.68 -27.56
CA ARG A 548 -1.25 -12.65 -26.96
C ARG A 548 -2.05 -12.10 -25.80
N LYS A 549 -1.45 -11.24 -24.97
CA LYS A 549 -2.07 -10.85 -23.68
C LYS A 549 -2.64 -9.43 -23.67
N THR A 550 -2.17 -8.54 -24.52
CA THR A 550 -2.59 -7.13 -24.50
C THR A 550 -4.03 -6.96 -24.99
N THR A 551 -4.83 -6.26 -24.21
CA THR A 551 -6.23 -5.93 -24.55
C THR A 551 -6.40 -4.55 -25.18
N TYR A 552 -5.38 -3.69 -25.07
CA TYR A 552 -5.37 -2.38 -25.71
C TYR A 552 -5.36 -2.51 -27.26
N PRO A 553 -6.30 -1.89 -27.99
CA PRO A 553 -6.54 -2.27 -29.39
C PRO A 553 -5.59 -1.63 -30.39
N ASP A 554 -4.99 -0.45 -30.09
CA ASP A 554 -4.19 0.31 -31.05
C ASP A 554 -2.75 0.48 -30.59
N PHE A 555 -1.90 -0.43 -31.00
CA PHE A 555 -0.45 -0.37 -30.74
C PHE A 555 0.37 -0.86 -31.92
N GLU A 556 1.61 -0.44 -31.96
CA GLU A 556 2.65 -0.96 -32.86
C GLU A 556 3.87 -1.38 -32.04
N VAL A 557 4.63 -2.33 -32.55
CA VAL A 557 5.90 -2.79 -31.97
C VAL A 557 7.03 -2.41 -32.91
N ILE A 558 8.00 -1.66 -32.41
CA ILE A 558 9.18 -1.25 -33.13
C ILE A 558 10.39 -1.90 -32.50
N ILE A 559 10.90 -2.94 -33.13
CA ILE A 559 12.17 -3.57 -32.74
C ILE A 559 13.31 -2.76 -33.31
N ILE A 560 14.19 -2.27 -32.43
CA ILE A 560 15.39 -1.50 -32.81
C ILE A 560 16.58 -2.48 -32.80
N GLU A 561 16.91 -3.00 -33.96
CA GLU A 561 18.01 -3.92 -34.17
C GLU A 561 19.37 -3.21 -33.97
N ASN A 562 20.19 -3.75 -33.07
CA ASN A 562 21.46 -3.16 -32.64
C ASN A 562 22.64 -4.12 -32.90
N ASN A 563 23.12 -4.18 -34.17
CA ASN A 563 24.34 -4.91 -34.55
C ASN A 563 24.35 -6.40 -34.16
N SER A 564 23.24 -7.08 -34.30
CA SER A 564 23.10 -8.53 -34.07
C SER A 564 24.02 -9.32 -35.02
N LYS A 565 24.50 -10.46 -34.54
CA LYS A 565 25.42 -11.32 -35.27
C LYS A 565 24.86 -12.73 -35.51
N GLU A 566 23.89 -13.15 -34.70
CA GLU A 566 23.32 -14.49 -34.79
C GLU A 566 22.30 -14.58 -35.93
N PRO A 567 22.48 -15.50 -36.90
CA PRO A 567 21.49 -15.71 -37.97
C PRO A 567 20.09 -16.08 -37.44
N ALA A 568 20.00 -16.64 -36.24
CA ALA A 568 18.73 -16.96 -35.59
C ALA A 568 17.91 -15.71 -35.27
N THR A 569 18.57 -14.60 -34.92
CA THR A 569 17.94 -13.32 -34.59
C THR A 569 17.27 -12.72 -35.82
N PHE A 570 17.95 -12.70 -36.96
CA PHE A 570 17.38 -12.17 -38.22
C PHE A 570 16.20 -13.03 -38.69
N ARG A 571 16.28 -14.37 -38.58
CA ARG A 571 15.13 -15.26 -38.87
C ARG A 571 13.95 -14.98 -37.92
N CYS A 572 14.22 -14.68 -36.65
CA CYS A 572 13.17 -14.29 -35.68
C CYS A 572 12.50 -12.99 -36.11
N TYR A 573 13.27 -11.98 -36.50
CA TYR A 573 12.73 -10.72 -37.01
C TYR A 573 11.83 -10.93 -38.24
N GLU A 574 12.31 -11.67 -39.25
CA GLU A 574 11.55 -11.98 -40.45
C GLU A 574 10.24 -12.73 -40.15
N GLN A 575 10.29 -13.65 -39.19
CA GLN A 575 9.12 -14.41 -38.78
C GLN A 575 8.10 -13.55 -38.04
N LEU A 576 8.53 -12.74 -37.06
CA LEU A 576 7.66 -11.83 -36.31
C LEU A 576 7.01 -10.77 -37.24
N GLN A 577 7.76 -10.22 -38.19
CA GLN A 577 7.20 -9.28 -39.19
C GLN A 577 6.15 -9.96 -40.09
N LYS A 578 6.36 -11.25 -40.43
CA LYS A 578 5.39 -12.02 -41.22
C LYS A 578 4.13 -12.34 -40.41
N GLU A 579 4.26 -12.61 -39.14
CA GLU A 579 3.16 -12.85 -38.22
C GLU A 579 2.32 -11.58 -37.94
N HIS A 580 2.95 -10.39 -37.92
CA HIS A 580 2.32 -9.11 -37.60
C HIS A 580 2.72 -8.01 -38.60
N PRO A 581 2.36 -8.14 -39.91
CA PRO A 581 2.87 -7.32 -40.98
C PRO A 581 2.52 -5.82 -40.87
N ASP A 582 1.36 -5.50 -40.27
CA ASP A 582 0.84 -4.13 -40.20
C ASP A 582 1.24 -3.38 -38.92
N THR A 583 1.67 -4.11 -37.89
CA THR A 583 1.89 -3.56 -36.56
C THR A 583 3.28 -3.82 -35.97
N LEU A 584 4.12 -4.62 -36.63
CA LEU A 584 5.48 -4.88 -36.17
C LEU A 584 6.50 -4.45 -37.22
N HIS A 585 7.42 -3.59 -36.80
CA HIS A 585 8.46 -3.01 -37.63
C HIS A 585 9.84 -3.30 -37.03
N VAL A 586 10.81 -3.62 -37.88
CA VAL A 586 12.21 -3.78 -37.48
C VAL A 586 13.04 -2.65 -38.11
N LEU A 587 13.70 -1.89 -37.27
CA LEU A 587 14.54 -0.76 -37.66
C LEU A 587 16.00 -1.04 -37.33
N THR A 588 16.89 -1.03 -38.32
CA THR A 588 18.31 -1.27 -38.07
C THR A 588 19.03 0.04 -37.74
N TRP A 589 19.52 0.14 -36.50
CA TRP A 589 20.33 1.26 -36.07
C TRP A 589 21.73 1.22 -36.65
N GLN A 590 22.18 2.33 -37.24
CA GLN A 590 23.45 2.43 -37.95
C GLN A 590 24.62 2.81 -37.02
N GLY A 591 24.41 3.00 -35.73
CA GLY A 591 25.46 3.32 -34.76
C GLY A 591 26.30 2.07 -34.41
N THR A 592 27.30 2.28 -33.59
CA THR A 592 28.22 1.20 -33.16
C THR A 592 28.19 1.05 -31.64
N GLY A 593 28.28 -0.20 -31.16
CA GLY A 593 28.25 -0.53 -29.72
C GLY A 593 26.85 -0.54 -29.17
N PHE A 594 26.73 -0.32 -27.85
CA PHE A 594 25.46 -0.26 -27.16
C PHE A 594 25.26 1.09 -26.48
N ASN A 595 24.22 1.78 -26.86
CA ASN A 595 23.74 2.99 -26.20
C ASN A 595 22.22 2.97 -26.16
N TYR A 596 21.68 2.65 -24.98
CA TYR A 596 20.23 2.50 -24.77
C TYR A 596 19.47 3.77 -25.13
N SER A 597 20.02 4.94 -24.76
CA SER A 597 19.41 6.23 -25.04
C SER A 597 19.35 6.51 -26.53
N ALA A 598 20.45 6.30 -27.27
CA ALA A 598 20.49 6.52 -28.70
C ALA A 598 19.56 5.58 -29.49
N LEU A 599 19.47 4.32 -29.06
CA LEU A 599 18.57 3.34 -29.65
C LEU A 599 17.10 3.76 -29.49
N ASN A 600 16.68 4.10 -28.26
CA ASN A 600 15.30 4.53 -28.02
C ASN A 600 15.00 5.86 -28.72
N ASN A 601 15.91 6.83 -28.74
CA ASN A 601 15.73 8.07 -29.49
C ASN A 601 15.57 7.79 -30.99
N PHE A 602 16.32 6.81 -31.55
CA PHE A 602 16.18 6.40 -32.95
C PHE A 602 14.79 5.77 -33.19
N GLY A 603 14.32 4.87 -32.35
CA GLY A 603 13.00 4.29 -32.44
C GLY A 603 11.87 5.31 -32.26
N ALA A 604 12.00 6.25 -31.32
CA ALA A 604 11.00 7.29 -31.05
C ALA A 604 10.76 8.21 -32.24
N ARG A 605 11.80 8.49 -33.07
CA ARG A 605 11.65 9.28 -34.29
C ARG A 605 10.82 8.59 -35.37
N ALA A 606 10.83 7.26 -35.39
CA ALA A 606 10.04 6.46 -36.34
C ALA A 606 8.64 6.10 -35.81
N ALA A 607 8.41 6.20 -34.50
CA ALA A 607 7.16 5.90 -33.87
C ALA A 607 6.03 6.79 -34.39
N THR A 608 4.86 6.18 -34.62
CA THR A 608 3.66 6.87 -35.11
C THR A 608 2.65 7.18 -34.01
N GLY A 609 2.80 6.54 -32.85
CA GLY A 609 1.88 6.66 -31.73
C GLY A 609 2.04 7.95 -30.92
N GLU A 610 0.97 8.36 -30.26
CA GLU A 610 0.93 9.45 -29.30
C GLU A 610 1.59 9.09 -27.97
N TYR A 611 1.67 7.80 -27.66
CA TYR A 611 2.35 7.27 -26.50
C TYR A 611 3.55 6.45 -26.92
N LEU A 612 4.71 6.72 -26.32
CA LEU A 612 5.91 5.91 -26.44
C LEU A 612 5.99 4.99 -25.22
N LEU A 613 6.20 3.72 -25.45
CA LEU A 613 6.45 2.72 -24.43
C LEU A 613 7.83 2.13 -24.61
N LEU A 614 8.78 2.57 -23.79
CA LEU A 614 10.13 2.00 -23.75
C LEU A 614 10.04 0.63 -23.07
N LEU A 615 10.49 -0.42 -23.70
CA LEU A 615 10.39 -1.79 -23.22
C LEU A 615 11.66 -2.59 -23.48
N ASN A 616 12.18 -3.27 -22.46
CA ASN A 616 13.30 -4.19 -22.65
C ASN A 616 12.86 -5.46 -23.38
N ASN A 617 13.76 -6.04 -24.16
CA ASN A 617 13.51 -7.26 -24.94
C ASN A 617 13.45 -8.55 -24.10
N ASP A 618 13.77 -8.49 -22.82
CA ASP A 618 13.75 -9.59 -21.85
C ASP A 618 12.62 -9.43 -20.81
N THR A 619 11.48 -8.90 -21.26
CA THR A 619 10.25 -8.79 -20.44
C THR A 619 9.18 -9.76 -20.93
N GLU A 620 8.22 -10.08 -20.04
CA GLU A 620 7.04 -10.86 -20.38
C GLU A 620 5.81 -10.27 -19.70
N VAL A 621 4.77 -9.97 -20.47
CA VAL A 621 3.52 -9.40 -19.97
C VAL A 621 2.81 -10.40 -19.03
N ILE A 622 2.32 -9.92 -17.87
CA ILE A 622 1.50 -10.69 -16.92
C ILE A 622 0.05 -10.25 -17.03
N SER A 623 -0.24 -8.98 -16.77
CA SER A 623 -1.63 -8.47 -16.70
C SER A 623 -2.14 -8.05 -18.09
N PRO A 624 -3.30 -8.57 -18.55
CA PRO A 624 -3.80 -8.26 -19.91
C PRO A 624 -4.06 -6.78 -20.18
N ARG A 625 -4.55 -6.05 -19.17
CA ARG A 625 -4.86 -4.61 -19.27
C ARG A 625 -3.67 -3.68 -18.96
N TRP A 626 -2.46 -4.18 -19.02
CA TRP A 626 -1.26 -3.40 -18.62
C TRP A 626 -1.08 -2.09 -19.40
N MET A 627 -1.39 -2.08 -20.69
CA MET A 627 -1.30 -0.84 -21.49
C MET A 627 -2.39 0.15 -21.09
N GLU A 628 -3.63 -0.29 -20.93
CA GLU A 628 -4.73 0.56 -20.42
C GLU A 628 -4.39 1.15 -19.06
N GLU A 629 -3.85 0.34 -18.13
CA GLU A 629 -3.43 0.80 -16.81
C GLU A 629 -2.33 1.88 -16.88
N MET A 630 -1.52 1.90 -17.91
CA MET A 630 -0.52 2.94 -18.13
C MET A 630 -1.10 4.14 -18.89
N VAL A 631 -1.92 3.93 -19.93
CA VAL A 631 -2.56 5.00 -20.70
C VAL A 631 -3.49 5.84 -19.85
N MET A 632 -4.25 5.22 -18.92
CA MET A 632 -5.13 5.93 -17.97
C MET A 632 -4.41 7.06 -17.22
N TYR A 633 -3.14 6.88 -16.90
CA TYR A 633 -2.31 7.91 -16.27
C TYR A 633 -1.62 8.80 -17.31
N ALA A 634 -0.99 8.20 -18.32
CA ALA A 634 -0.20 8.93 -19.31
C ALA A 634 -1.02 9.98 -20.10
N GLN A 635 -2.33 9.74 -20.31
CA GLN A 635 -3.23 10.69 -20.98
C GLN A 635 -3.48 12.00 -20.20
N GLN A 636 -3.17 12.02 -18.87
CA GLN A 636 -3.39 13.19 -18.03
C GLN A 636 -2.29 14.22 -18.27
N ASP A 637 -2.67 15.48 -18.50
CA ASP A 637 -1.72 16.53 -18.90
C ASP A 637 -0.61 16.78 -17.87
N ARG A 638 -0.87 16.52 -16.57
CA ARG A 638 0.10 16.64 -15.48
C ARG A 638 1.09 15.48 -15.41
N VAL A 639 0.79 14.32 -16.02
CA VAL A 639 1.61 13.11 -15.91
C VAL A 639 2.66 13.08 -17.00
N GLY A 640 3.90 12.82 -16.61
CA GLY A 640 5.04 12.62 -17.48
C GLY A 640 5.24 11.13 -17.77
N CYS A 641 6.02 10.45 -16.92
CA CYS A 641 6.32 9.03 -17.09
C CYS A 641 5.38 8.16 -16.25
N VAL A 642 5.00 7.02 -16.81
CA VAL A 642 4.26 5.96 -16.10
C VAL A 642 5.08 4.68 -16.12
N GLY A 643 5.34 4.11 -14.94
CA GLY A 643 6.07 2.86 -14.76
C GLY A 643 5.16 1.71 -14.33
N ALA A 644 5.46 0.52 -14.84
CA ALA A 644 4.79 -0.72 -14.47
C ALA A 644 5.50 -1.41 -13.28
N LYS A 645 4.80 -2.29 -12.58
CA LYS A 645 5.37 -3.19 -11.59
C LYS A 645 6.11 -4.32 -12.29
N LEU A 646 7.42 -4.41 -12.07
CA LEU A 646 8.24 -5.47 -12.65
C LEU A 646 8.60 -6.51 -11.58
N LEU A 647 8.53 -7.77 -11.98
CA LEU A 647 8.84 -8.92 -11.15
C LEU A 647 10.05 -9.67 -11.69
N TYR A 648 10.86 -10.20 -10.80
CA TYR A 648 11.81 -11.24 -11.11
C TYR A 648 11.11 -12.57 -11.40
N PRO A 649 11.75 -13.54 -12.10
CA PRO A 649 11.16 -14.84 -12.39
C PRO A 649 10.74 -15.65 -11.16
N ASP A 650 11.29 -15.33 -9.99
CA ASP A 650 10.96 -15.95 -8.71
C ASP A 650 9.77 -15.28 -7.99
N ASN A 651 9.05 -14.37 -8.66
CA ASN A 651 7.95 -13.59 -8.13
C ASN A 651 8.34 -12.62 -6.99
N THR A 652 9.59 -12.19 -6.94
CA THR A 652 9.96 -11.04 -6.11
C THR A 652 9.90 -9.75 -6.91
N ILE A 653 9.77 -8.62 -6.19
CA ILE A 653 9.71 -7.28 -6.80
C ILE A 653 11.08 -6.92 -7.37
N GLN A 654 11.12 -6.58 -8.65
CA GLN A 654 12.28 -5.98 -9.30
C GLN A 654 12.15 -4.46 -9.34
N HIS A 655 10.96 -3.96 -9.69
CA HIS A 655 10.67 -2.52 -9.77
C HIS A 655 9.28 -2.19 -9.24
N ALA A 656 9.23 -1.18 -8.38
CA ALA A 656 7.99 -0.56 -7.88
C ALA A 656 8.19 0.96 -7.67
N GLY A 657 8.80 1.61 -8.65
CA GLY A 657 9.26 2.99 -8.58
C GLY A 657 10.73 3.10 -8.17
N ILE A 658 11.32 4.25 -8.40
CA ILE A 658 12.70 4.59 -8.05
C ILE A 658 12.67 5.76 -7.07
N GLY A 659 13.26 5.55 -5.89
CA GLY A 659 13.55 6.59 -4.92
C GLY A 659 14.82 7.33 -5.29
N PHE A 660 14.82 8.65 -5.14
CA PHE A 660 15.93 9.52 -5.47
C PHE A 660 16.73 9.89 -4.19
N GLY A 661 18.05 9.84 -4.28
CA GLY A 661 18.94 9.99 -3.13
C GLY A 661 19.35 8.68 -2.45
N PHE A 662 18.70 7.56 -2.76
CA PHE A 662 19.13 6.25 -2.26
C PHE A 662 20.55 5.93 -2.68
N LEU A 663 21.35 5.42 -1.72
CA LEU A 663 22.77 5.11 -1.91
C LEU A 663 23.55 6.30 -2.52
N THR A 664 23.14 7.53 -2.18
CA THR A 664 23.64 8.80 -2.75
C THR A 664 23.35 9.03 -4.23
N LEU A 665 22.47 8.23 -4.84
CA LEU A 665 22.12 8.25 -6.25
C LEU A 665 20.60 8.09 -6.46
N ALA A 666 20.20 6.90 -6.88
CA ALA A 666 18.82 6.48 -7.04
C ALA A 666 18.75 4.95 -7.06
N ALA A 667 17.72 4.38 -6.47
CA ALA A 667 17.56 2.94 -6.40
C ALA A 667 16.09 2.51 -6.49
N HIS A 668 15.87 1.24 -6.87
CA HIS A 668 14.55 0.64 -6.91
C HIS A 668 13.99 0.45 -5.51
N MET A 669 12.77 0.88 -5.29
CA MET A 669 12.07 0.72 -4.02
C MET A 669 11.53 -0.70 -3.85
N HIS A 670 11.54 -1.23 -2.62
CA HIS A 670 11.03 -2.56 -2.26
C HIS A 670 11.63 -3.73 -3.06
N LYS A 671 12.84 -3.60 -3.56
CA LYS A 671 13.52 -4.64 -4.31
C LYS A 671 13.58 -5.95 -3.52
N ASN A 672 13.34 -7.08 -4.19
CA ASN A 672 13.31 -8.44 -3.61
C ASN A 672 12.18 -8.71 -2.60
N PHE A 673 11.22 -7.81 -2.41
CA PHE A 673 10.03 -8.12 -1.62
C PHE A 673 9.16 -9.13 -2.36
N PRO A 674 8.46 -10.05 -1.68
CA PRO A 674 7.51 -10.97 -2.33
C PRO A 674 6.40 -10.20 -3.05
N VAL A 675 5.92 -10.71 -4.19
CA VAL A 675 4.88 -10.07 -5.01
C VAL A 675 3.59 -9.74 -4.23
N GLY A 676 3.24 -10.57 -3.24
CA GLY A 676 2.05 -10.38 -2.38
C GLY A 676 2.27 -9.48 -1.18
N HIS A 677 3.48 -8.95 -0.97
CA HIS A 677 3.75 -8.05 0.14
C HIS A 677 3.15 -6.67 -0.14
N PRO A 678 2.45 -6.03 0.81
CA PRO A 678 1.83 -4.72 0.58
C PRO A 678 2.86 -3.57 0.46
N GLY A 679 4.09 -3.78 0.90
CA GLY A 679 5.10 -2.72 1.03
C GLY A 679 4.89 -1.85 2.27
N TYR A 680 5.74 -0.84 2.44
CA TYR A 680 5.58 0.15 3.48
C TYR A 680 4.28 0.93 3.24
N MET A 681 3.37 0.96 4.23
CA MET A 681 2.08 1.65 4.16
C MET A 681 1.31 1.40 2.83
N GLY A 682 1.36 0.15 2.34
CA GLY A 682 0.63 -0.25 1.13
C GLY A 682 1.26 0.16 -0.21
N ARG A 683 2.45 0.74 -0.26
CA ARG A 683 3.08 1.30 -1.48
C ARG A 683 3.27 0.33 -2.64
N LEU A 684 3.10 -0.98 -2.43
CA LEU A 684 3.14 -1.99 -3.50
C LEU A 684 1.78 -2.36 -4.08
N VAL A 685 0.67 -1.80 -3.54
CA VAL A 685 -0.69 -2.20 -3.93
C VAL A 685 -1.54 -1.08 -4.53
N TYR A 686 -1.09 0.17 -4.50
CA TYR A 686 -1.80 1.31 -5.07
C TYR A 686 -0.93 2.14 -6.02
N ALA A 687 -1.56 2.88 -6.93
CA ALA A 687 -0.87 3.80 -7.82
C ALA A 687 -0.44 5.05 -7.06
N GLN A 688 0.80 5.50 -7.29
CA GLN A 688 1.41 6.58 -6.53
C GLN A 688 2.35 7.44 -7.38
N ASP A 689 2.50 8.68 -6.96
CA ASP A 689 3.56 9.54 -7.47
C ASP A 689 4.93 9.03 -7.01
N VAL A 690 5.90 9.00 -7.92
CA VAL A 690 7.27 8.56 -7.66
C VAL A 690 8.27 9.53 -8.31
N TYR A 691 9.50 9.54 -7.81
CA TYR A 691 10.50 10.42 -8.40
C TYR A 691 10.89 9.99 -9.82
N ALA A 692 11.11 8.70 -10.02
CA ALA A 692 11.43 8.13 -11.30
C ALA A 692 10.89 6.69 -11.45
N VAL A 693 10.87 6.21 -12.70
CA VAL A 693 10.52 4.84 -13.07
C VAL A 693 11.55 4.29 -14.06
N THR A 694 11.71 2.97 -14.11
CA THR A 694 12.69 2.34 -14.99
C THR A 694 12.22 2.26 -16.44
N ALA A 695 13.12 2.53 -17.38
CA ALA A 695 12.84 2.35 -18.80
C ALA A 695 12.79 0.89 -19.27
N ALA A 696 12.93 -0.08 -18.34
CA ALA A 696 12.60 -1.48 -18.65
C ALA A 696 11.12 -1.66 -19.01
N CYS A 697 10.22 -0.79 -18.47
CA CYS A 697 8.83 -0.61 -18.92
C CYS A 697 8.34 0.77 -18.49
N LEU A 698 8.49 1.77 -19.40
CA LEU A 698 8.16 3.17 -19.16
C LEU A 698 7.30 3.71 -20.30
N MET A 699 6.12 4.21 -19.96
CA MET A 699 5.25 4.91 -20.90
C MET A 699 5.36 6.43 -20.70
N VAL A 700 5.35 7.17 -21.82
CA VAL A 700 5.35 8.64 -21.82
C VAL A 700 4.63 9.13 -23.07
N ARG A 701 3.93 10.28 -22.97
CA ARG A 701 3.43 10.93 -24.20
C ARG A 701 4.59 11.35 -25.09
N LYS A 702 4.41 11.22 -26.40
CA LYS A 702 5.43 11.59 -27.39
C LYS A 702 5.78 13.07 -27.34
N ASP A 703 4.80 13.94 -27.15
CA ASP A 703 5.01 15.40 -27.00
C ASP A 703 5.90 15.73 -25.78
N VAL A 704 5.69 15.07 -24.64
CA VAL A 704 6.52 15.23 -23.44
C VAL A 704 7.93 14.70 -23.68
N TYR A 705 8.06 13.55 -24.34
CA TYR A 705 9.37 12.98 -24.71
C TYR A 705 10.16 13.94 -25.57
N GLU A 706 9.53 14.53 -26.59
CA GLU A 706 10.14 15.50 -27.51
C GLU A 706 10.46 16.83 -26.80
N GLN A 707 9.57 17.32 -25.94
CA GLN A 707 9.76 18.56 -25.16
C GLN A 707 11.05 18.54 -24.33
N VAL A 708 11.39 17.38 -23.75
CA VAL A 708 12.61 17.21 -22.96
C VAL A 708 13.80 16.70 -23.80
N ASN A 709 13.68 16.68 -25.12
CA ASN A 709 14.68 16.21 -26.09
C ASN A 709 15.05 14.71 -25.93
N GLY A 710 14.10 13.87 -25.59
CA GLY A 710 14.29 12.43 -25.44
C GLY A 710 15.28 12.04 -24.34
N LEU A 711 15.86 10.86 -24.46
CA LEU A 711 16.89 10.37 -23.53
C LEU A 711 18.25 11.06 -23.85
N ASP A 712 19.03 11.36 -22.81
CA ASP A 712 20.39 11.91 -22.99
C ASP A 712 21.38 10.80 -23.36
N GLU A 713 21.87 10.84 -24.59
CA GLU A 713 22.78 9.83 -25.17
C GLU A 713 24.14 9.74 -24.46
N SER A 714 24.46 10.71 -23.60
CA SER A 714 25.64 10.64 -22.74
C SER A 714 25.49 9.63 -21.58
N PHE A 715 24.26 9.24 -21.25
CA PHE A 715 23.94 8.12 -20.36
C PHE A 715 23.62 6.89 -21.23
N ALA A 716 24.64 6.16 -21.59
CA ALA A 716 24.51 5.05 -22.54
C ALA A 716 23.81 3.83 -21.92
N VAL A 717 23.92 3.62 -20.60
CA VAL A 717 23.42 2.42 -19.92
C VAL A 717 22.79 2.73 -18.56
N ALA A 718 23.52 3.34 -17.62
CA ALA A 718 23.03 3.60 -16.30
C ALA A 718 22.44 5.02 -16.20
N PHE A 719 21.42 5.17 -15.37
CA PHE A 719 20.77 6.45 -15.04
C PHE A 719 20.11 7.19 -16.22
N ASN A 720 20.01 6.58 -17.40
CA ASN A 720 19.34 7.18 -18.54
C ASN A 720 17.85 7.43 -18.27
N ASP A 721 17.18 6.48 -17.65
CA ASP A 721 15.79 6.54 -17.24
C ASP A 721 15.57 7.52 -16.07
N VAL A 722 16.45 7.49 -15.07
CA VAL A 722 16.38 8.40 -13.94
C VAL A 722 16.61 9.84 -14.40
N ASP A 723 17.66 10.09 -15.20
CA ASP A 723 17.91 11.42 -15.81
C ASP A 723 16.72 11.91 -16.61
N PHE A 724 16.12 11.04 -17.42
CA PHE A 724 14.93 11.37 -18.20
C PHE A 724 13.75 11.76 -17.29
N CYS A 725 13.44 10.94 -16.29
CA CYS A 725 12.38 11.22 -15.34
C CYS A 725 12.60 12.52 -14.55
N VAL A 726 13.86 12.83 -14.17
CA VAL A 726 14.19 14.10 -13.50
C VAL A 726 13.94 15.28 -14.44
N ARG A 727 14.36 15.21 -15.71
CA ARG A 727 14.10 16.28 -16.70
C ARG A 727 12.60 16.47 -16.96
N VAL A 728 11.84 15.40 -16.97
CA VAL A 728 10.38 15.44 -17.10
C VAL A 728 9.75 16.14 -15.89
N ARG A 729 10.24 15.86 -14.67
CA ARG A 729 9.80 16.58 -13.46
C ARG A 729 10.18 18.06 -13.49
N GLU A 730 11.39 18.40 -13.90
CA GLU A 730 11.85 19.81 -14.04
C GLU A 730 11.01 20.57 -15.10
N ALA A 731 10.42 19.86 -16.06
CA ALA A 731 9.47 20.42 -17.02
C ALA A 731 8.04 20.60 -16.45
N GLY A 732 7.82 20.25 -15.18
CA GLY A 732 6.56 20.47 -14.45
C GLY A 732 5.60 19.28 -14.43
N TYR A 733 6.04 18.10 -14.85
CA TYR A 733 5.23 16.87 -14.81
C TYR A 733 5.49 16.04 -13.56
N THR A 734 4.55 15.15 -13.23
CA THR A 734 4.71 14.11 -12.21
C THR A 734 4.93 12.74 -12.86
N ASN A 735 5.73 11.89 -12.23
CA ASN A 735 5.91 10.50 -12.66
C ASN A 735 5.08 9.59 -11.76
N VAL A 736 4.45 8.59 -12.35
CA VAL A 736 3.51 7.69 -11.66
C VAL A 736 3.98 6.24 -11.76
N PHE A 737 3.90 5.52 -10.67
CA PHE A 737 4.00 4.06 -10.65
C PHE A 737 2.62 3.46 -10.50
N THR A 738 2.25 2.48 -11.36
CA THR A 738 1.02 1.71 -11.21
C THR A 738 1.33 0.23 -10.97
N PRO A 739 0.85 -0.37 -9.85
CA PRO A 739 1.05 -1.79 -9.57
C PRO A 739 0.13 -2.71 -10.38
N PHE A 740 -0.80 -2.15 -11.13
CA PHE A 740 -1.81 -2.89 -11.90
C PHE A 740 -1.32 -3.28 -13.30
N ALA A 741 -0.32 -2.57 -13.84
CA ALA A 741 0.46 -3.00 -14.99
C ALA A 741 1.60 -3.89 -14.50
N GLN A 742 1.60 -5.18 -14.83
CA GLN A 742 2.59 -6.15 -14.32
C GLN A 742 3.25 -6.92 -15.45
N LEU A 743 4.58 -7.00 -15.37
CA LEU A 743 5.41 -7.80 -16.27
C LEU A 743 6.50 -8.54 -15.48
N TYR A 744 6.95 -9.67 -15.98
CA TYR A 744 8.25 -10.22 -15.61
C TYR A 744 9.36 -9.46 -16.34
N HIS A 745 10.51 -9.30 -15.69
CA HIS A 745 11.72 -8.77 -16.29
C HIS A 745 12.90 -9.67 -15.92
N TYR A 746 13.42 -10.35 -16.91
CA TYR A 746 14.43 -11.42 -16.77
C TYR A 746 15.86 -10.88 -16.63
N GLU A 747 16.03 -9.67 -16.27
CA GLU A 747 17.21 -8.83 -16.09
C GLU A 747 18.58 -9.48 -16.35
N SER A 748 19.46 -8.78 -17.03
CA SER A 748 20.87 -9.13 -17.25
C SER A 748 21.16 -10.33 -18.16
N LYS A 749 20.17 -10.92 -18.83
CA LYS A 749 20.42 -12.04 -19.76
C LYS A 749 21.19 -11.60 -21.01
N SER A 750 20.78 -10.47 -21.59
CA SER A 750 21.37 -9.97 -22.84
C SER A 750 22.69 -9.23 -22.64
N ARG A 751 22.85 -8.48 -21.56
CA ARG A 751 24.00 -7.61 -21.31
C ARG A 751 25.08 -8.22 -20.40
N GLY A 752 24.69 -9.10 -19.50
CA GLY A 752 25.53 -9.60 -18.40
C GLY A 752 25.87 -8.53 -17.36
N LEU A 753 26.50 -8.93 -16.27
CA LEU A 753 26.90 -8.02 -15.17
C LEU A 753 28.02 -7.06 -15.61
N ASP A 754 28.08 -5.87 -14.99
CA ASP A 754 29.10 -4.82 -15.25
C ASP A 754 30.47 -5.14 -14.60
N GLU A 755 30.98 -6.35 -14.82
CA GLU A 755 32.18 -6.87 -14.16
C GLU A 755 33.50 -6.53 -14.91
N SER A 756 33.46 -6.26 -16.22
CA SER A 756 34.67 -5.94 -16.98
C SER A 756 35.22 -4.56 -16.57
N PRO A 757 36.55 -4.34 -16.64
CA PRO A 757 37.17 -3.03 -16.33
C PRO A 757 36.59 -1.88 -17.17
N ALA A 758 36.27 -2.13 -18.45
CA ALA A 758 35.69 -1.13 -19.34
C ALA A 758 34.27 -0.76 -18.92
N LYS A 759 33.44 -1.75 -18.55
CA LYS A 759 32.07 -1.54 -18.07
C LYS A 759 32.07 -0.79 -16.73
N ARG A 760 32.97 -1.14 -15.78
CA ARG A 760 33.12 -0.43 -14.50
C ARG A 760 33.55 1.02 -14.69
N LYS A 761 34.48 1.29 -15.62
CA LYS A 761 34.92 2.66 -15.93
C LYS A 761 33.78 3.50 -16.53
N ARG A 762 33.00 2.92 -17.45
CA ARG A 762 31.81 3.57 -17.99
C ARG A 762 30.82 3.90 -16.88
N PHE A 763 30.43 2.92 -16.05
CA PHE A 763 29.51 3.09 -14.93
C PHE A 763 29.97 4.20 -13.97
N ALA A 764 31.24 4.20 -13.57
CA ALA A 764 31.80 5.26 -12.74
C ALA A 764 31.69 6.66 -13.37
N SER A 765 31.92 6.76 -14.69
CA SER A 765 31.75 8.02 -15.42
C SER A 765 30.29 8.48 -15.51
N GLU A 766 29.34 7.53 -15.65
CA GLU A 766 27.91 7.82 -15.66
C GLU A 766 27.44 8.26 -14.25
N VAL A 767 27.94 7.64 -13.18
CA VAL A 767 27.71 8.05 -11.78
C VAL A 767 28.19 9.47 -11.54
N GLU A 768 29.46 9.78 -11.89
CA GLU A 768 30.03 11.12 -11.69
C GLU A 768 29.23 12.19 -12.42
N ARG A 769 28.84 11.90 -13.69
CA ARG A 769 28.02 12.80 -14.51
C ARG A 769 26.66 13.03 -13.89
N PHE A 770 26.00 11.97 -13.40
CA PHE A 770 24.71 12.03 -12.75
C PHE A 770 24.75 12.87 -11.49
N GLN A 771 25.69 12.59 -10.59
CA GLN A 771 25.87 13.33 -9.34
C GLN A 771 26.17 14.82 -9.60
N LYS A 772 27.03 15.13 -10.57
CA LYS A 772 27.35 16.51 -10.92
C LYS A 772 26.14 17.24 -11.51
N ARG A 773 25.38 16.58 -12.39
CA ARG A 773 24.22 17.18 -13.05
C ARG A 773 23.11 17.47 -12.05
N TRP A 774 22.83 16.52 -11.19
CA TRP A 774 21.69 16.56 -10.27
C TRP A 774 22.05 16.88 -8.81
N ALA A 775 23.21 17.49 -8.60
CA ALA A 775 23.70 17.81 -7.24
C ALA A 775 22.70 18.62 -6.40
N LYS A 776 22.01 19.59 -7.01
CA LYS A 776 21.00 20.42 -6.35
C LYS A 776 19.76 19.60 -5.94
N GLN A 777 19.27 18.76 -6.84
CA GLN A 777 18.11 17.92 -6.61
C GLN A 777 18.41 16.81 -5.58
N LEU A 778 19.60 16.21 -5.65
CA LEU A 778 20.08 15.25 -4.65
C LEU A 778 20.18 15.88 -3.25
N ALA A 779 20.62 17.11 -3.17
CA ALA A 779 20.68 17.85 -1.90
C ALA A 779 19.28 18.26 -1.39
N ALA A 780 18.32 18.50 -2.28
CA ALA A 780 16.94 18.81 -1.91
C ALA A 780 16.16 17.59 -1.43
N GLY A 781 16.59 16.38 -1.80
CA GLY A 781 15.92 15.13 -1.45
C GLY A 781 14.76 14.78 -2.37
N ASP A 782 14.09 13.67 -2.06
CA ASP A 782 12.95 13.12 -2.80
C ASP A 782 11.64 13.48 -2.09
N PRO A 783 10.78 14.34 -2.66
CA PRO A 783 9.52 14.70 -2.03
C PRO A 783 8.53 13.52 -1.97
N CYS A 784 8.73 12.45 -2.78
CA CYS A 784 7.92 11.23 -2.69
C CYS A 784 8.35 10.32 -1.53
N MET A 785 9.41 10.70 -0.82
CA MET A 785 9.99 9.94 0.29
C MET A 785 10.11 10.81 1.54
N ASN A 786 9.92 10.19 2.69
CA ASN A 786 10.12 10.90 3.96
C ASN A 786 11.63 10.95 4.31
N PRO A 787 12.16 12.08 4.81
CA PRO A 787 13.58 12.19 5.18
C PRO A 787 13.98 11.33 6.38
N ASN A 788 13.03 10.73 7.11
CA ASN A 788 13.29 9.78 8.18
C ASN A 788 13.58 8.36 7.69
N PHE A 789 13.47 8.07 6.39
CA PHE A 789 13.93 6.78 5.87
C PHE A 789 15.45 6.72 5.81
N ASP A 790 15.99 5.52 6.08
CA ASP A 790 17.42 5.23 5.88
C ASP A 790 17.70 5.07 4.39
N LEU A 791 18.12 6.14 3.74
CA LEU A 791 18.43 6.15 2.30
C LEU A 791 19.63 5.26 1.91
N MET A 792 20.33 4.67 2.87
CA MET A 792 21.38 3.67 2.59
C MET A 792 20.81 2.25 2.43
N LYS A 793 19.50 2.07 2.62
CA LYS A 793 18.78 0.80 2.49
C LYS A 793 17.54 0.97 1.62
N GLU A 794 17.24 -0.04 0.80
CA GLU A 794 16.12 -0.06 -0.14
C GLU A 794 14.84 -0.68 0.46
N ASP A 795 14.80 -0.89 1.79
CA ASP A 795 13.79 -1.67 2.51
C ASP A 795 12.79 -0.82 3.34
N PHE A 796 12.84 0.51 3.23
CA PHE A 796 12.03 1.44 4.03
C PHE A 796 12.28 1.34 5.55
N SER A 797 13.41 0.82 5.98
CA SER A 797 13.87 1.04 7.35
C SER A 797 14.08 2.54 7.59
N PHE A 798 13.97 2.96 8.82
CA PHE A 798 14.00 4.40 9.15
C PHE A 798 15.08 4.72 10.19
N ASP A 799 15.58 5.95 10.08
CA ASP A 799 16.49 6.60 11.01
C ASP A 799 15.84 7.95 11.41
N ILE A 800 15.10 7.93 12.52
CA ILE A 800 14.28 9.08 12.93
C ILE A 800 15.19 10.26 13.25
N LYS A 801 15.00 11.35 12.52
CA LYS A 801 15.77 12.57 12.71
C LYS A 801 15.34 13.27 13.99
N PRO A 802 16.27 13.76 14.80
CA PRO A 802 15.94 14.57 15.98
C PRO A 802 15.21 15.86 15.56
N LEU A 803 14.36 16.34 16.44
CA LEU A 803 13.73 17.67 16.28
C LEU A 803 14.80 18.76 16.51
N GLU A 804 14.82 19.80 15.66
CA GLU A 804 15.79 20.91 15.71
C GLU A 804 15.12 22.26 16.07
#